data_9c1c0e3801eb68d5ba392578c63a0111
#
_entry.id   9c1c0e3801eb68d5ba392578c63a0111
#
_cell.length_a   1.000
_cell.length_b   1.000
_cell.length_c   1.000
_cell.angle_alpha   90.00
_cell.angle_beta   90.00
_cell.angle_gamma   90.00
#
_symmetry.space_group_name_H-M   'P 1'
#
loop_
_entity.id
_entity.type
_entity.pdbx_description
1 polymer ?
#
loop_
_entity_poly.entity_id
_entity_poly.type
_entity_poly.pdbx_seq_one_letter_code
_entity_poly.pdbx_strand_id
1 'polypeptide(L)'
;MTSYDDTDQVIFPAGAATRTSAAEAAQEKWDAVIVGGGMAGSIVAERLSQAGYRVLILEAGPGKDLDLNEYESYLSRFYDAVVKDNQSPYEFNPNARMPRSTDTMPVTPDTPRDDFYLVQEDKYCSDTTFTRVLGGTSMHWEGKALRMLPEDFDLRTRYGQGLNWPLGYDDLEPYYRQAEAELGVAAEVEDQAYLGMHFPEGYVFPMHRMPLSYLDQTVARGVDGMRVTLADDEYTLRVRSFPQARNGVPNAAYDGGKGYVPVGAVSTSQAEEGERCQGNTNCVPLCPVQAKYHAGKTLAKALSKGNVKIVTQAVASKVEIDEQTRRVTGITFKNYESTYSNSYETYTVEGLVYILCAHAIENARLMLASGMQDMSRSNLIGCNLMDHAYLLSWGLLPKPAGTMRGTTCTGGITDLRGGRFRQTQAGFGVDIHNDGWGWATGSPYTDLVELVDKQNLRGSELRRTLGDRISRQLLLAFMIDLLPDKSNTVTVDERYKDAIGNLKPVVSLKIPPYTMRGAAFARKLAADIFEKLGAEDWTQYDEKSYSAVEHDGQWYNILGGNHLAGTHIMGTDPTNSVVDHTQHSWDHDNLYLVGPGSLPSIGTSNISLTMAALAFRSSTHIVKYLRAAKVPATVHG
;
A
#
# COMPACT_ATOMS: atom_id res chain seq x y z
N MET A 1 -16.17 -32.14 -12.43
CA MET A 1 -15.62 -31.07 -13.31
C MET A 1 -16.80 -30.37 -13.92
N THR A 2 -17.27 -29.31 -13.31
CA THR A 2 -18.28 -28.42 -13.88
C THR A 2 -17.53 -27.48 -14.80
N SER A 3 -17.84 -27.52 -16.10
CA SER A 3 -17.38 -26.54 -17.06
C SER A 3 -17.85 -25.17 -16.58
N TYR A 4 -16.94 -24.32 -16.17
CA TYR A 4 -17.24 -22.91 -16.04
C TYR A 4 -17.58 -22.38 -17.43
N ASP A 5 -18.72 -21.72 -17.54
CA ASP A 5 -19.14 -21.11 -18.78
C ASP A 5 -18.16 -19.98 -19.09
N ASP A 6 -17.49 -20.02 -20.24
CA ASP A 6 -16.40 -19.13 -20.68
C ASP A 6 -16.83 -17.66 -20.80
N THR A 7 -18.10 -17.35 -20.56
CA THR A 7 -18.68 -16.02 -20.82
C THR A 7 -18.53 -15.00 -19.71
N ASP A 8 -18.15 -15.42 -18.47
CA ASP A 8 -18.11 -14.52 -17.30
C ASP A 8 -16.69 -14.22 -16.78
N GLN A 9 -15.64 -14.67 -17.46
CA GLN A 9 -14.27 -14.38 -17.03
C GLN A 9 -13.87 -12.95 -17.43
N VAL A 10 -13.45 -12.17 -16.44
CA VAL A 10 -12.86 -10.85 -16.68
C VAL A 10 -11.39 -11.07 -17.04
N ILE A 11 -11.06 -10.91 -18.31
CA ILE A 11 -9.68 -10.87 -18.81
C ILE A 11 -9.26 -9.43 -19.06
N PHE A 12 -7.97 -9.13 -18.97
CA PHE A 12 -7.47 -7.81 -19.30
C PHE A 12 -7.58 -7.61 -20.82
N PRO A 13 -8.35 -6.60 -21.29
CA PRO A 13 -8.57 -6.42 -22.74
C PRO A 13 -7.26 -6.07 -23.44
N ALA A 14 -6.90 -6.85 -24.45
CA ALA A 14 -5.68 -6.64 -25.19
C ALA A 14 -5.82 -5.53 -26.27
N GLY A 15 -4.73 -4.78 -26.47
CA GLY A 15 -4.52 -3.95 -27.65
C GLY A 15 -5.25 -2.60 -27.70
N ALA A 16 -5.47 -2.10 -28.91
CA ALA A 16 -5.85 -0.72 -29.19
C ALA A 16 -7.23 -0.28 -28.67
N ALA A 17 -8.12 -1.21 -28.34
CA ALA A 17 -9.47 -0.86 -27.86
C ALA A 17 -9.46 -0.16 -26.49
N THR A 18 -8.45 -0.43 -25.65
CA THR A 18 -8.34 0.08 -24.28
C THR A 18 -7.31 1.18 -24.13
N ARG A 19 -6.40 1.29 -25.08
CA ARG A 19 -5.36 2.31 -25.11
C ARG A 19 -5.72 3.41 -26.08
N THR A 20 -5.22 4.59 -25.80
CA THR A 20 -5.24 5.72 -26.72
C THR A 20 -3.85 6.34 -26.75
N SER A 21 -3.44 6.93 -27.86
CA SER A 21 -2.22 7.72 -27.89
C SER A 21 -2.38 9.00 -27.09
N ALA A 22 -1.27 9.56 -26.63
CA ALA A 22 -1.28 10.84 -25.94
C ALA A 22 -1.88 11.96 -26.80
N ALA A 23 -1.58 11.95 -28.11
CA ALA A 23 -2.10 12.92 -29.08
C ALA A 23 -3.61 12.82 -29.27
N GLU A 24 -4.16 11.61 -29.38
CA GLU A 24 -5.62 11.39 -29.47
C GLU A 24 -6.31 11.80 -28.16
N ALA A 25 -5.76 11.40 -27.01
CA ALA A 25 -6.30 11.75 -25.71
C ALA A 25 -6.39 13.27 -25.49
N ALA A 26 -5.40 14.03 -25.99
CA ALA A 26 -5.36 15.49 -25.90
C ALA A 26 -6.36 16.20 -26.84
N GLN A 27 -6.86 15.52 -27.87
CA GLN A 27 -7.87 16.08 -28.77
C GLN A 27 -9.30 15.84 -28.31
N GLU A 28 -9.49 14.93 -27.33
CA GLU A 28 -10.78 14.56 -26.80
C GLU A 28 -11.10 15.30 -25.49
N LYS A 29 -12.40 15.50 -25.22
CA LYS A 29 -12.87 15.97 -23.93
C LYS A 29 -13.41 14.82 -23.10
N TRP A 30 -12.97 14.75 -21.87
CA TRP A 30 -13.31 13.66 -20.95
C TRP A 30 -14.31 14.11 -19.87
N ASP A 31 -15.12 13.20 -19.38
CA ASP A 31 -15.92 13.49 -18.18
C ASP A 31 -15.03 13.50 -16.94
N ALA A 32 -14.07 12.58 -16.88
CA ALA A 32 -13.11 12.50 -15.79
C ALA A 32 -11.71 12.19 -16.30
N VAL A 33 -10.71 12.86 -15.74
CA VAL A 33 -9.28 12.58 -15.95
C VAL A 33 -8.71 12.09 -14.62
N ILE A 34 -8.16 10.87 -14.61
CA ILE A 34 -7.57 10.21 -13.45
C ILE A 34 -6.05 10.15 -13.64
N VAL A 35 -5.28 10.61 -12.65
CA VAL A 35 -3.82 10.48 -12.62
C VAL A 35 -3.46 9.31 -11.72
N GLY A 36 -2.90 8.24 -12.30
CA GLY A 36 -2.49 7.01 -11.63
C GLY A 36 -3.45 5.83 -11.83
N GLY A 37 -2.95 4.75 -12.43
CA GLY A 37 -3.66 3.47 -12.69
C GLY A 37 -3.48 2.42 -11.58
N GLY A 38 -3.21 2.85 -10.33
CA GLY A 38 -3.13 1.98 -9.16
C GLY A 38 -4.50 1.61 -8.57
N MET A 39 -4.52 1.08 -7.34
CA MET A 39 -5.76 0.58 -6.70
C MET A 39 -6.85 1.65 -6.61
N ALA A 40 -6.56 2.85 -6.11
CA ALA A 40 -7.57 3.91 -5.99
C ALA A 40 -8.09 4.36 -7.35
N GLY A 41 -7.19 4.62 -8.32
CA GLY A 41 -7.57 5.07 -9.65
C GLY A 41 -8.38 4.03 -10.42
N SER A 42 -8.06 2.75 -10.28
CA SER A 42 -8.81 1.67 -10.93
C SER A 42 -10.23 1.52 -10.36
N ILE A 43 -10.41 1.65 -9.04
CA ILE A 43 -11.74 1.61 -8.40
C ILE A 43 -12.58 2.81 -8.86
N VAL A 44 -12.00 4.03 -8.86
CA VAL A 44 -12.70 5.22 -9.35
C VAL A 44 -13.09 5.06 -10.82
N ALA A 45 -12.16 4.61 -11.66
CA ALA A 45 -12.42 4.40 -13.09
C ALA A 45 -13.54 3.39 -13.33
N GLU A 46 -13.53 2.27 -12.61
CA GLU A 46 -14.55 1.22 -12.70
C GLU A 46 -15.94 1.79 -12.32
N ARG A 47 -16.03 2.51 -11.21
CA ARG A 47 -17.29 3.10 -10.72
C ARG A 47 -17.84 4.16 -11.67
N LEU A 48 -16.98 5.02 -12.22
CA LEU A 48 -17.37 6.02 -13.23
C LEU A 48 -17.77 5.36 -14.56
N SER A 49 -17.05 4.32 -14.96
CA SER A 49 -17.37 3.50 -16.15
C SER A 49 -18.77 2.89 -16.02
N GLN A 50 -19.08 2.28 -14.89
CA GLN A 50 -20.42 1.73 -14.61
C GLN A 50 -21.52 2.79 -14.67
N ALA A 51 -21.22 4.02 -14.25
CA ALA A 51 -22.14 5.14 -14.32
C ALA A 51 -22.26 5.76 -15.75
N GLY A 52 -21.53 5.24 -16.74
CA GLY A 52 -21.60 5.64 -18.14
C GLY A 52 -20.75 6.86 -18.50
N TYR A 53 -19.80 7.26 -17.68
CA TYR A 53 -18.91 8.40 -17.95
C TYR A 53 -17.70 7.98 -18.79
N ARG A 54 -17.21 8.92 -19.62
CA ARG A 54 -15.97 8.78 -20.37
C ARG A 54 -14.79 9.12 -19.48
N VAL A 55 -13.90 8.16 -19.26
CA VAL A 55 -12.79 8.28 -18.32
C VAL A 55 -11.45 8.12 -19.05
N LEU A 56 -10.51 9.01 -18.77
CA LEU A 56 -9.11 8.87 -19.13
C LEU A 56 -8.26 8.59 -17.90
N ILE A 57 -7.39 7.59 -17.98
CA ILE A 57 -6.37 7.31 -16.98
C ILE A 57 -5.00 7.68 -17.58
N LEU A 58 -4.22 8.48 -16.86
CA LEU A 58 -2.81 8.74 -17.13
C LEU A 58 -1.96 7.91 -16.17
N GLU A 59 -1.17 6.97 -16.71
CA GLU A 59 -0.26 6.12 -15.93
C GLU A 59 1.19 6.45 -16.27
N ALA A 60 1.98 6.78 -15.25
CA ALA A 60 3.38 7.20 -15.42
C ALA A 60 4.29 6.08 -15.92
N GLY A 61 4.05 4.88 -15.44
CA GLY A 61 4.86 3.72 -15.77
C GLY A 61 4.50 3.07 -17.08
N PRO A 62 5.35 2.16 -17.54
CA PRO A 62 5.00 1.24 -18.61
C PRO A 62 3.97 0.24 -18.09
N GLY A 63 3.41 -0.49 -18.99
CA GLY A 63 2.50 -1.60 -18.76
C GLY A 63 1.69 -1.79 -20.02
N LYS A 64 1.63 -3.00 -20.47
CA LYS A 64 0.80 -3.40 -21.59
C LYS A 64 -0.54 -3.92 -21.04
N ASP A 65 -1.01 -4.99 -21.56
CA ASP A 65 -2.30 -5.54 -21.22
C ASP A 65 -2.21 -6.57 -20.06
N LEU A 66 -1.08 -6.63 -19.36
CA LEU A 66 -0.76 -7.68 -18.38
C LEU A 66 -1.01 -9.09 -18.96
N ASP A 67 -0.71 -9.24 -20.25
CA ASP A 67 -0.80 -10.54 -20.91
C ASP A 67 0.19 -11.55 -20.30
N LEU A 68 0.05 -12.81 -20.67
CA LEU A 68 0.89 -13.87 -20.14
C LEU A 68 2.40 -13.59 -20.35
N ASN A 69 2.78 -13.09 -21.53
CA ASN A 69 4.19 -12.82 -21.86
C ASN A 69 4.76 -11.69 -20.99
N GLU A 70 4.00 -10.63 -20.77
CA GLU A 70 4.44 -9.52 -19.90
C GLU A 70 4.57 -9.99 -18.45
N TYR A 71 3.60 -10.75 -17.95
CA TYR A 71 3.64 -11.26 -16.59
C TYR A 71 4.78 -12.25 -16.36
N GLU A 72 5.03 -13.15 -17.31
CA GLU A 72 6.20 -14.05 -17.30
C GLU A 72 7.51 -13.28 -17.35
N SER A 73 7.59 -12.17 -18.07
CA SER A 73 8.78 -11.32 -18.08
C SER A 73 9.08 -10.71 -16.72
N TYR A 74 8.06 -10.30 -15.96
CA TYR A 74 8.22 -9.82 -14.58
C TYR A 74 8.74 -10.92 -13.66
N LEU A 75 8.20 -12.13 -13.77
CA LEU A 75 8.66 -13.30 -13.00
C LEU A 75 10.11 -13.64 -13.33
N SER A 76 10.47 -13.70 -14.62
CA SER A 76 11.84 -13.99 -15.06
C SER A 76 12.82 -12.94 -14.57
N ARG A 77 12.51 -11.65 -14.69
CA ARG A 77 13.36 -10.56 -14.19
C ARG A 77 13.60 -10.65 -12.69
N PHE A 78 12.54 -10.90 -11.92
CA PHE A 78 12.68 -11.10 -10.47
C PHE A 78 13.57 -12.33 -10.17
N TYR A 79 13.35 -13.42 -10.88
CA TYR A 79 14.14 -14.65 -10.69
C TYR A 79 15.63 -14.43 -10.97
N ASP A 80 15.95 -13.72 -12.05
CA ASP A 80 17.31 -13.46 -12.51
C ASP A 80 18.00 -12.31 -11.75
N ALA A 81 17.24 -11.45 -11.07
CA ALA A 81 17.79 -10.30 -10.36
C ALA A 81 18.76 -10.73 -9.24
N VAL A 82 19.95 -10.12 -9.22
CA VAL A 82 20.95 -10.35 -8.16
C VAL A 82 20.46 -9.82 -6.83
N VAL A 83 19.87 -8.63 -6.83
CA VAL A 83 19.25 -8.02 -5.64
C VAL A 83 17.73 -8.22 -5.72
N LYS A 84 17.15 -8.82 -4.69
CA LYS A 84 15.73 -9.09 -4.59
C LYS A 84 15.06 -7.98 -3.79
N ASP A 85 14.42 -7.03 -4.46
CA ASP A 85 13.62 -5.98 -3.86
C ASP A 85 12.27 -5.82 -4.56
N ASN A 86 11.46 -4.90 -4.09
CA ASN A 86 10.10 -4.67 -4.63
C ASN A 86 10.10 -4.22 -6.09
N GLN A 87 11.22 -3.72 -6.62
CA GLN A 87 11.35 -3.22 -7.98
C GLN A 87 12.04 -4.21 -8.92
N SER A 88 12.58 -5.32 -8.40
CA SER A 88 13.31 -6.32 -9.18
C SER A 88 12.53 -6.95 -10.35
N PRO A 89 11.18 -7.09 -10.29
CA PRO A 89 10.40 -7.58 -11.42
C PRO A 89 10.38 -6.63 -12.62
N TYR A 90 10.68 -5.35 -12.41
CA TYR A 90 10.44 -4.32 -13.41
C TYR A 90 11.75 -3.85 -14.03
N GLU A 91 11.65 -3.41 -15.29
CA GLU A 91 12.76 -2.78 -15.97
C GLU A 91 13.10 -1.43 -15.33
N PHE A 92 14.41 -1.14 -15.24
CA PHE A 92 14.85 0.17 -14.82
C PHE A 92 14.32 1.23 -15.77
N ASN A 93 13.61 2.23 -15.21
CA ASN A 93 12.96 3.27 -15.99
C ASN A 93 13.35 4.66 -15.43
N PRO A 94 14.29 5.37 -16.05
CA PRO A 94 14.70 6.70 -15.59
C PRO A 94 13.59 7.75 -15.73
N ASN A 95 12.66 7.58 -16.68
CA ASN A 95 11.59 8.55 -16.98
C ASN A 95 10.43 8.46 -15.98
N ALA A 96 10.21 7.28 -15.40
CA ALA A 96 9.25 7.06 -14.32
C ALA A 96 9.93 6.29 -13.18
N ARG A 97 10.99 6.89 -12.61
CA ARG A 97 11.83 6.27 -11.58
C ARG A 97 10.99 5.86 -10.38
N MET A 98 11.23 4.65 -9.88
CA MET A 98 10.62 4.11 -8.66
C MET A 98 11.62 4.19 -7.51
N PRO A 99 11.20 4.53 -6.29
CA PRO A 99 12.07 4.44 -5.13
C PRO A 99 12.39 2.99 -4.82
N ARG A 100 13.64 2.71 -4.45
CA ARG A 100 14.13 1.38 -4.07
C ARG A 100 14.68 1.42 -2.65
N SER A 101 14.40 0.39 -1.87
CA SER A 101 14.98 0.25 -0.52
C SER A 101 16.50 0.21 -0.54
N THR A 102 17.08 -0.32 -1.62
CA THR A 102 18.54 -0.37 -1.83
C THR A 102 19.19 1.00 -2.11
N ASP A 103 18.38 1.98 -2.46
CA ASP A 103 18.83 3.34 -2.76
C ASP A 103 18.69 4.28 -1.54
N THR A 104 18.28 3.74 -0.39
CA THR A 104 17.97 4.54 0.81
C THR A 104 19.23 4.93 1.56
N MET A 105 19.57 6.20 1.46
CA MET A 105 20.60 6.85 2.28
C MET A 105 20.43 8.37 2.24
N PRO A 106 20.95 9.11 3.24
CA PRO A 106 20.86 10.57 3.25
C PRO A 106 21.68 11.18 2.13
N VAL A 107 21.10 12.18 1.47
CA VAL A 107 21.81 13.06 0.54
C VAL A 107 22.53 14.14 1.34
N THR A 108 23.85 14.22 1.19
CA THR A 108 24.69 15.21 1.85
C THR A 108 25.51 15.99 0.81
N PRO A 109 26.05 17.18 1.15
CA PRO A 109 26.95 17.91 0.25
C PRO A 109 28.17 17.10 -0.19
N ASP A 110 28.65 16.17 0.66
CA ASP A 110 29.81 15.34 0.38
C ASP A 110 29.47 14.07 -0.41
N THR A 111 28.20 13.67 -0.37
CA THR A 111 27.68 12.50 -1.09
C THR A 111 26.37 12.88 -1.81
N PRO A 112 26.44 13.80 -2.80
CA PRO A 112 25.24 14.18 -3.54
C PRO A 112 24.80 13.00 -4.41
N ARG A 113 23.70 12.36 -4.01
CA ARG A 113 23.10 11.26 -4.77
C ARG A 113 21.78 11.72 -5.35
N ASP A 114 21.88 12.40 -6.47
CA ASP A 114 20.74 12.89 -7.24
C ASP A 114 20.10 11.80 -8.12
N ASP A 115 20.72 10.63 -8.19
CA ASP A 115 20.20 9.44 -8.87
C ASP A 115 19.04 8.76 -8.12
N PHE A 116 18.86 9.03 -6.82
CA PHE A 116 17.72 8.51 -6.06
C PHE A 116 16.43 9.26 -6.38
N TYR A 117 15.31 8.54 -6.41
CA TYR A 117 14.02 9.18 -6.68
C TYR A 117 13.47 9.91 -5.46
N LEU A 118 13.42 9.25 -4.29
CA LEU A 118 13.13 9.93 -3.03
C LEU A 118 14.40 10.59 -2.51
N VAL A 119 14.39 11.92 -2.47
CA VAL A 119 15.50 12.69 -1.91
C VAL A 119 15.26 12.82 -0.40
N GLN A 120 16.21 12.39 0.43
CA GLN A 120 16.13 12.45 1.89
C GLN A 120 17.41 13.11 2.41
N GLU A 121 17.26 14.26 3.06
CA GLU A 121 18.40 15.07 3.58
C GLU A 121 18.60 14.87 5.09
N ASP A 122 17.64 14.21 5.78
CA ASP A 122 17.73 13.89 7.21
C ASP A 122 18.65 12.70 7.49
N LYS A 123 19.17 12.62 8.72
CA LYS A 123 20.00 11.49 9.16
C LYS A 123 19.22 10.17 9.13
N TYR A 124 17.99 10.19 9.62
CA TYR A 124 17.06 9.07 9.47
C TYR A 124 16.45 9.11 8.07
N CYS A 125 16.49 7.99 7.36
CA CYS A 125 15.84 7.84 6.08
C CYS A 125 14.87 6.66 6.12
N SER A 126 13.67 6.87 5.59
CA SER A 126 12.71 5.79 5.39
C SER A 126 13.06 5.01 4.12
N ASP A 127 13.09 3.68 4.20
CA ASP A 127 13.31 2.79 3.07
C ASP A 127 12.04 2.43 2.31
N THR A 128 11.01 3.23 2.49
CA THR A 128 9.71 3.03 1.87
C THR A 128 9.79 3.06 0.35
N THR A 129 8.96 2.23 -0.29
CA THR A 129 8.92 2.07 -1.75
C THR A 129 7.51 2.17 -2.29
N PHE A 130 7.38 2.53 -3.56
CA PHE A 130 6.15 2.42 -4.33
C PHE A 130 6.47 2.14 -5.81
N THR A 131 5.49 1.61 -6.54
CA THR A 131 5.69 1.10 -7.89
C THR A 131 4.99 1.99 -8.91
N ARG A 132 5.71 2.35 -9.98
CA ARG A 132 5.22 3.14 -11.11
C ARG A 132 5.18 2.27 -12.38
N VAL A 133 4.23 1.35 -12.40
CA VAL A 133 3.83 0.51 -13.53
C VAL A 133 2.32 0.39 -13.51
N LEU A 134 1.72 -0.08 -14.60
CA LEU A 134 0.28 -0.33 -14.64
C LEU A 134 -0.14 -1.29 -13.50
N GLY A 135 -1.11 -0.86 -12.70
CA GLY A 135 -1.49 -1.55 -11.45
C GLY A 135 -0.87 -0.93 -10.19
N GLY A 136 0.18 -0.11 -10.33
CA GLY A 136 0.82 0.62 -9.23
C GLY A 136 1.33 -0.30 -8.12
N THR A 137 1.42 0.22 -6.91
CA THR A 137 1.95 -0.49 -5.72
C THR A 137 1.18 -1.76 -5.36
N SER A 138 -0.06 -1.94 -5.86
CA SER A 138 -0.80 -3.20 -5.67
C SER A 138 -0.13 -4.42 -6.33
N MET A 139 0.81 -4.19 -7.25
CA MET A 139 1.59 -5.27 -7.86
C MET A 139 2.50 -5.95 -6.84
N HIS A 140 3.12 -5.19 -5.90
CA HIS A 140 4.06 -5.73 -4.93
C HIS A 140 3.56 -5.85 -3.49
N TRP A 141 2.37 -5.32 -3.13
CA TRP A 141 1.86 -5.39 -1.76
C TRP A 141 1.65 -6.83 -1.25
N GLU A 142 1.57 -7.02 0.06
CA GLU A 142 1.37 -8.37 0.64
C GLU A 142 -0.05 -8.90 0.49
N GLY A 143 -1.04 -8.04 0.38
CA GLY A 143 -2.45 -8.41 0.31
C GLY A 143 -3.16 -8.47 1.67
N LYS A 144 -2.54 -8.01 2.76
CA LYS A 144 -3.26 -7.87 4.05
C LYS A 144 -4.33 -6.79 3.96
N ALA A 145 -5.53 -7.08 4.44
CA ALA A 145 -6.70 -6.23 4.27
C ALA A 145 -7.44 -5.99 5.60
N LEU A 146 -6.71 -5.51 6.61
CA LEU A 146 -7.26 -5.18 7.93
C LEU A 146 -8.11 -3.91 7.87
N ARG A 147 -9.29 -3.94 8.51
CA ARG A 147 -10.04 -2.71 8.81
C ARG A 147 -9.33 -1.90 9.90
N MET A 148 -9.44 -0.58 9.85
CA MET A 148 -9.07 0.27 10.99
C MET A 148 -10.01 0.01 12.17
N LEU A 149 -9.50 0.16 13.38
CA LEU A 149 -10.32 0.05 14.58
C LEU A 149 -11.27 1.25 14.69
N PRO A 150 -12.47 1.09 15.28
CA PRO A 150 -13.35 2.24 15.54
C PRO A 150 -12.66 3.39 16.27
N GLU A 151 -11.74 3.09 17.19
CA GLU A 151 -10.98 4.10 17.94
C GLU A 151 -9.93 4.85 17.11
N ASP A 152 -9.51 4.34 15.95
CA ASP A 152 -8.57 5.03 15.06
C ASP A 152 -9.18 6.29 14.43
N PHE A 153 -10.51 6.40 14.41
CA PHE A 153 -11.23 7.54 13.84
C PHE A 153 -11.38 8.72 14.82
N ASP A 154 -11.22 8.49 16.13
CA ASP A 154 -11.42 9.51 17.16
C ASP A 154 -10.24 9.63 18.15
N LEU A 155 -9.01 9.35 17.68
CA LEU A 155 -7.77 9.33 18.45
C LEU A 155 -7.57 10.58 19.34
N ARG A 156 -7.82 11.76 18.78
CA ARG A 156 -7.65 13.02 19.51
C ARG A 156 -8.63 13.15 20.68
N THR A 157 -9.87 12.81 20.44
CA THR A 157 -10.91 12.85 21.48
C THR A 157 -10.70 11.78 22.54
N ARG A 158 -10.32 10.58 22.13
CA ARG A 158 -10.21 9.39 23.00
C ARG A 158 -8.93 9.37 23.81
N TYR A 159 -7.80 9.71 23.17
CA TYR A 159 -6.47 9.53 23.75
C TYR A 159 -5.65 10.82 23.85
N GLY A 160 -6.15 11.94 23.34
CA GLY A 160 -5.40 13.19 23.29
C GLY A 160 -4.28 13.20 22.25
N GLN A 161 -4.20 12.17 21.41
CA GLN A 161 -3.14 11.96 20.42
C GLN A 161 -3.65 12.19 18.98
N GLY A 162 -2.74 12.55 18.07
CA GLY A 162 -3.03 12.68 16.64
C GLY A 162 -4.19 13.60 16.30
N LEU A 163 -5.01 13.19 15.34
CA LEU A 163 -6.17 13.92 14.82
C LEU A 163 -7.41 13.02 14.86
N ASN A 164 -8.59 13.63 14.91
CA ASN A 164 -9.85 12.93 14.61
C ASN A 164 -10.09 12.93 13.09
N TRP A 165 -10.70 11.87 12.62
CA TRP A 165 -11.25 11.83 11.28
C TRP A 165 -12.56 12.63 11.21
N PRO A 166 -12.92 13.19 10.03
CA PRO A 166 -14.24 13.77 9.79
C PRO A 166 -15.33 12.71 9.53
N LEU A 167 -14.98 11.44 9.70
CA LEU A 167 -15.79 10.24 9.48
C LEU A 167 -15.59 9.28 10.65
N GLY A 168 -16.63 8.47 10.96
CA GLY A 168 -16.52 7.36 11.88
C GLY A 168 -16.37 6.00 11.17
N TYR A 169 -16.17 4.95 11.96
CA TYR A 169 -16.13 3.57 11.46
C TYR A 169 -17.40 3.20 10.71
N ASP A 170 -18.58 3.57 11.24
CA ASP A 170 -19.88 3.25 10.66
C ASP A 170 -20.15 3.96 9.33
N ASP A 171 -19.54 5.13 9.11
CA ASP A 171 -19.60 5.83 7.82
C ASP A 171 -18.84 5.07 6.72
N LEU A 172 -17.80 4.34 7.08
CA LEU A 172 -16.98 3.56 6.16
C LEU A 172 -17.38 2.08 6.08
N GLU A 173 -18.10 1.55 7.06
CA GLU A 173 -18.47 0.13 7.11
C GLU A 173 -19.11 -0.38 5.80
N PRO A 174 -20.10 0.31 5.19
CA PRO A 174 -20.69 -0.13 3.93
C PRO A 174 -19.69 -0.14 2.75
N TYR A 175 -18.69 0.72 2.79
CA TYR A 175 -17.64 0.80 1.78
C TYR A 175 -16.50 -0.20 2.04
N TYR A 176 -16.24 -0.55 3.30
CA TYR A 176 -15.36 -1.69 3.62
C TYR A 176 -15.89 -2.96 2.98
N ARG A 177 -17.19 -3.25 3.09
CA ARG A 177 -17.79 -4.44 2.44
C ARG A 177 -17.65 -4.41 0.91
N GLN A 178 -17.80 -3.23 0.28
CA GLN A 178 -17.57 -3.10 -1.16
C GLN A 178 -16.10 -3.35 -1.53
N ALA A 179 -15.17 -2.81 -0.74
CA ALA A 179 -13.75 -3.02 -0.94
C ALA A 179 -13.36 -4.49 -0.71
N GLU A 180 -13.88 -5.13 0.34
CA GLU A 180 -13.66 -6.55 0.62
C GLU A 180 -14.15 -7.45 -0.51
N ALA A 181 -15.30 -7.12 -1.12
CA ALA A 181 -15.82 -7.82 -2.29
C ALA A 181 -14.92 -7.61 -3.52
N GLU A 182 -14.52 -6.37 -3.80
CA GLU A 182 -13.69 -6.05 -4.97
C GLU A 182 -12.30 -6.67 -4.88
N LEU A 183 -11.70 -6.63 -3.69
CA LEU A 183 -10.37 -7.19 -3.47
C LEU A 183 -10.38 -8.72 -3.27
N GLY A 184 -11.56 -9.32 -3.14
CA GLY A 184 -11.69 -10.75 -2.86
C GLY A 184 -11.06 -11.12 -1.52
N VAL A 185 -11.53 -10.52 -0.42
CA VAL A 185 -10.93 -10.74 0.90
C VAL A 185 -11.32 -12.09 1.48
N ALA A 186 -10.33 -12.88 1.84
CA ALA A 186 -10.44 -14.16 2.52
C ALA A 186 -10.24 -13.97 4.03
N ALA A 187 -11.31 -14.11 4.82
CA ALA A 187 -11.30 -13.97 6.27
C ALA A 187 -12.51 -14.63 6.92
N GLU A 188 -12.53 -14.66 8.27
CA GLU A 188 -13.70 -15.03 9.06
C GLU A 188 -14.00 -13.92 10.08
N VAL A 189 -15.28 -13.68 10.34
CA VAL A 189 -15.75 -12.62 11.26
C VAL A 189 -15.22 -12.84 12.67
N GLU A 190 -15.15 -14.09 13.15
CA GLU A 190 -14.70 -14.45 14.48
C GLU A 190 -13.25 -14.03 14.75
N ASP A 191 -12.40 -14.03 13.71
CA ASP A 191 -11.02 -13.60 13.83
C ASP A 191 -10.88 -12.07 13.79
N GLN A 192 -11.90 -11.35 13.31
CA GLN A 192 -11.85 -9.90 13.09
C GLN A 192 -12.72 -9.10 14.09
N ALA A 193 -13.64 -9.72 14.80
CA ALA A 193 -14.49 -9.07 15.79
C ALA A 193 -13.77 -8.90 17.14
N TYR A 194 -12.84 -7.95 17.21
CA TYR A 194 -12.07 -7.60 18.42
C TYR A 194 -11.89 -6.08 18.54
N LEU A 195 -11.57 -5.58 19.73
CA LEU A 195 -11.31 -4.16 20.03
C LEU A 195 -12.39 -3.20 19.48
N GLY A 196 -13.66 -3.60 19.63
CA GLY A 196 -14.81 -2.80 19.19
C GLY A 196 -15.13 -2.90 17.70
N MET A 197 -14.36 -3.62 16.90
CA MET A 197 -14.73 -3.91 15.52
C MET A 197 -16.00 -4.74 15.47
N HIS A 198 -16.93 -4.33 14.63
CA HIS A 198 -18.21 -5.00 14.45
C HIS A 198 -18.58 -5.11 12.98
N PHE A 199 -19.46 -6.06 12.69
CA PHE A 199 -19.95 -6.38 11.36
C PHE A 199 -21.47 -6.45 11.41
N PRO A 200 -22.18 -6.18 10.30
CA PRO A 200 -23.62 -6.40 10.24
C PRO A 200 -24.00 -7.86 10.56
N GLU A 201 -25.20 -8.06 11.13
CA GLU A 201 -25.71 -9.38 11.41
C GLU A 201 -25.78 -10.23 10.12
N GLY A 202 -25.26 -11.46 10.19
CA GLY A 202 -25.21 -12.39 9.06
C GLY A 202 -24.15 -12.05 8.01
N TYR A 203 -23.30 -11.06 8.25
CA TYR A 203 -22.18 -10.78 7.33
C TYR A 203 -21.19 -11.93 7.30
N VAL A 204 -20.76 -12.29 6.10
CA VAL A 204 -19.64 -13.21 5.84
C VAL A 204 -18.69 -12.59 4.80
N PHE A 205 -17.40 -12.87 4.91
CA PHE A 205 -16.43 -12.43 3.93
C PHE A 205 -16.61 -13.18 2.59
N PRO A 206 -16.15 -12.58 1.47
CA PRO A 206 -16.23 -13.19 0.14
C PRO A 206 -15.63 -14.62 0.07
N MET A 207 -14.54 -14.82 0.78
CA MET A 207 -13.85 -16.12 0.83
C MET A 207 -13.50 -16.49 2.28
N HIS A 208 -13.42 -17.79 2.54
CA HIS A 208 -12.97 -18.31 3.83
C HIS A 208 -11.52 -17.93 4.11
N ARG A 209 -11.19 -17.73 5.39
CA ARG A 209 -9.83 -17.40 5.84
C ARG A 209 -8.76 -18.32 5.27
N MET A 210 -7.57 -17.79 5.07
CA MET A 210 -6.40 -18.62 4.80
C MET A 210 -6.08 -19.46 6.05
N PRO A 211 -5.82 -20.77 5.90
CA PRO A 211 -5.40 -21.59 7.03
C PRO A 211 -4.11 -21.07 7.66
N LEU A 212 -4.05 -20.98 8.98
CA LEU A 212 -2.81 -20.67 9.69
C LEU A 212 -1.72 -21.67 9.32
N SER A 213 -0.53 -21.16 9.01
CA SER A 213 0.65 -21.98 8.74
C SER A 213 1.08 -22.79 9.96
N TYR A 214 1.97 -23.77 9.75
CA TYR A 214 2.52 -24.50 10.88
C TYR A 214 3.36 -23.61 11.80
N LEU A 215 4.03 -22.57 11.25
CA LEU A 215 4.73 -21.56 12.02
C LEU A 215 3.76 -20.74 12.88
N ASP A 216 2.66 -20.23 12.31
CA ASP A 216 1.63 -19.49 13.05
C ASP A 216 1.08 -20.33 14.21
N GLN A 217 0.76 -21.62 13.96
CA GLN A 217 0.28 -22.56 14.97
C GLN A 217 1.34 -22.85 16.04
N THR A 218 2.64 -22.84 15.66
CA THR A 218 3.74 -23.04 16.60
C THR A 218 3.86 -21.84 17.55
N VAL A 219 3.75 -20.62 17.00
CA VAL A 219 3.72 -19.39 17.81
C VAL A 219 2.47 -19.36 18.68
N ALA A 220 1.29 -19.69 18.14
CA ALA A 220 0.04 -19.72 18.90
C ALA A 220 0.12 -20.63 20.15
N ARG A 221 0.72 -21.81 20.04
CA ARG A 221 0.88 -22.72 21.20
C ARG A 221 1.68 -22.10 22.37
N GLY A 222 2.56 -21.17 22.10
CA GLY A 222 3.33 -20.49 23.13
C GLY A 222 2.74 -19.15 23.58
N VAL A 223 1.97 -18.49 22.71
CA VAL A 223 1.51 -17.11 22.90
C VAL A 223 0.04 -17.02 23.32
N ASP A 224 -0.84 -17.92 22.85
CA ASP A 224 -2.26 -17.86 23.17
C ASP A 224 -2.48 -17.98 24.69
N GLY A 225 -3.16 -16.97 25.27
CA GLY A 225 -3.36 -16.84 26.71
C GLY A 225 -2.21 -16.15 27.46
N MET A 226 -1.14 -15.75 26.79
CA MET A 226 -0.08 -14.93 27.40
C MET A 226 -0.66 -13.57 27.79
N ARG A 227 -0.36 -13.12 29.04
CA ARG A 227 -0.83 -11.86 29.58
C ARG A 227 0.28 -10.85 29.58
N VAL A 228 -0.03 -9.63 29.17
CA VAL A 228 0.87 -8.47 29.21
C VAL A 228 0.16 -7.29 29.83
N THR A 229 0.87 -6.53 30.65
CA THR A 229 0.34 -5.32 31.30
C THR A 229 0.86 -4.07 30.62
N LEU A 230 -0.05 -3.18 30.22
CA LEU A 230 0.23 -1.87 29.64
C LEU A 230 -0.70 -0.82 30.22
N ALA A 231 -0.14 0.29 30.73
CA ALA A 231 -0.88 1.39 31.34
C ALA A 231 -1.92 0.91 32.38
N ASP A 232 -1.51 -0.04 33.25
CA ASP A 232 -2.31 -0.70 34.29
C ASP A 232 -3.46 -1.58 33.79
N ASP A 233 -3.60 -1.77 32.47
CA ASP A 233 -4.55 -2.72 31.89
C ASP A 233 -3.83 -4.03 31.53
N GLU A 234 -4.56 -5.16 31.69
CA GLU A 234 -4.08 -6.48 31.30
C GLU A 234 -4.65 -6.86 29.93
N TYR A 235 -3.77 -7.25 29.01
CA TYR A 235 -4.10 -7.73 27.68
C TYR A 235 -3.77 -9.21 27.56
N THR A 236 -4.70 -10.00 27.01
CA THR A 236 -4.47 -11.42 26.72
C THR A 236 -4.20 -11.59 25.24
N LEU A 237 -3.01 -12.08 24.91
CA LEU A 237 -2.58 -12.25 23.53
C LEU A 237 -3.20 -13.48 22.87
N ARG A 238 -3.50 -13.36 21.58
CA ARG A 238 -4.00 -14.43 20.76
C ARG A 238 -3.51 -14.29 19.31
N VAL A 239 -3.04 -15.37 18.73
CA VAL A 239 -2.75 -15.46 17.30
C VAL A 239 -4.05 -15.63 16.52
N ARG A 240 -4.29 -14.74 15.55
CA ARG A 240 -5.46 -14.76 14.67
C ARG A 240 -5.04 -14.83 13.21
N SER A 241 -5.89 -15.38 12.36
CA SER A 241 -5.72 -15.28 10.92
C SER A 241 -5.95 -13.84 10.46
N PHE A 242 -5.07 -13.34 9.61
CA PHE A 242 -5.25 -12.03 8.97
C PHE A 242 -6.21 -12.10 7.78
N PRO A 243 -7.02 -11.08 7.53
CA PRO A 243 -7.78 -10.95 6.30
C PRO A 243 -6.83 -10.73 5.13
N GLN A 244 -7.03 -11.48 4.06
CA GLN A 244 -6.12 -11.57 2.92
C GLN A 244 -6.86 -11.28 1.61
N ALA A 245 -6.46 -10.25 0.88
CA ALA A 245 -6.96 -9.93 -0.45
C ALA A 245 -6.32 -10.87 -1.48
N ARG A 246 -6.82 -12.11 -1.54
CA ARG A 246 -6.32 -13.15 -2.46
C ARG A 246 -7.28 -14.30 -2.61
N ASN A 247 -7.23 -14.94 -3.75
CA ASN A 247 -8.07 -16.08 -4.05
C ASN A 247 -7.76 -17.28 -3.13
N GLY A 248 -8.76 -17.71 -2.40
CA GLY A 248 -8.77 -18.86 -1.51
C GLY A 248 -9.97 -19.75 -1.82
N VAL A 249 -10.65 -20.22 -0.78
CA VAL A 249 -11.90 -20.98 -0.89
C VAL A 249 -13.08 -20.00 -0.89
N PRO A 250 -13.84 -19.89 -2.00
CA PRO A 250 -15.03 -19.04 -2.03
C PRO A 250 -16.03 -19.41 -0.95
N ASN A 251 -16.65 -18.41 -0.32
CA ASN A 251 -17.67 -18.62 0.70
C ASN A 251 -19.05 -18.78 0.03
N ALA A 252 -19.64 -19.97 0.12
CA ALA A 252 -20.94 -20.25 -0.48
C ALA A 252 -22.10 -19.48 0.16
N ALA A 253 -21.95 -18.99 1.41
CA ALA A 253 -22.96 -18.20 2.10
C ALA A 253 -22.89 -16.71 1.74
N TYR A 254 -21.87 -16.27 1.01
CA TYR A 254 -21.69 -14.87 0.60
C TYR A 254 -22.89 -14.38 -0.23
N ASP A 255 -23.25 -13.11 -0.07
CA ASP A 255 -24.37 -12.43 -0.76
C ASP A 255 -25.71 -13.21 -0.65
N GLY A 256 -26.04 -13.63 0.58
CA GLY A 256 -27.30 -14.33 0.85
C GLY A 256 -27.38 -15.73 0.25
N GLY A 257 -26.24 -16.39 0.08
CA GLY A 257 -26.14 -17.75 -0.45
C GLY A 257 -25.93 -17.85 -1.97
N LYS A 258 -25.68 -16.72 -2.65
CA LYS A 258 -25.28 -16.72 -4.06
C LYS A 258 -23.84 -17.20 -4.26
N GLY A 259 -23.03 -17.11 -3.20
CA GLY A 259 -21.61 -17.40 -3.25
C GLY A 259 -20.77 -16.25 -3.81
N TYR A 260 -19.45 -16.41 -3.78
CA TYR A 260 -18.50 -15.45 -4.33
C TYR A 260 -17.77 -16.07 -5.52
N VAL A 261 -17.62 -15.30 -6.59
CA VAL A 261 -16.83 -15.71 -7.76
C VAL A 261 -15.54 -14.88 -7.78
N PRO A 262 -14.38 -15.48 -7.49
CA PRO A 262 -13.12 -14.76 -7.50
C PRO A 262 -12.68 -14.42 -8.94
N VAL A 263 -12.03 -13.27 -9.11
CA VAL A 263 -11.38 -12.93 -10.37
C VAL A 263 -10.05 -13.66 -10.44
N GLY A 264 -9.87 -14.47 -11.49
CA GLY A 264 -8.65 -15.25 -11.73
C GLY A 264 -7.47 -14.42 -12.24
N ALA A 265 -6.54 -15.08 -12.93
CA ALA A 265 -5.43 -14.41 -13.60
C ALA A 265 -5.92 -13.56 -14.77
N VAL A 266 -5.52 -12.31 -14.80
CA VAL A 266 -5.86 -11.41 -15.91
C VAL A 266 -4.95 -11.59 -17.13
N SER A 267 -3.86 -12.34 -16.98
CA SER A 267 -2.93 -12.69 -18.06
C SER A 267 -3.40 -13.86 -18.93
N THR A 268 -4.43 -14.60 -18.50
CA THR A 268 -4.99 -15.73 -19.22
C THR A 268 -6.51 -15.64 -19.30
N SER A 269 -7.10 -16.33 -20.28
CA SER A 269 -8.56 -16.44 -20.42
C SER A 269 -9.19 -17.53 -19.56
N GLN A 270 -8.40 -18.25 -18.77
CA GLN A 270 -8.87 -19.40 -17.99
C GLN A 270 -8.62 -19.17 -16.50
N ALA A 271 -9.67 -19.36 -15.67
CA ALA A 271 -9.54 -19.45 -14.23
C ALA A 271 -9.11 -20.88 -13.89
N GLU A 272 -7.84 -21.06 -13.55
CA GLU A 272 -7.28 -22.35 -13.20
C GLU A 272 -7.05 -22.48 -11.69
N GLU A 273 -6.84 -23.70 -11.18
CA GLU A 273 -6.46 -23.91 -9.79
C GLU A 273 -5.18 -23.17 -9.40
N GLY A 274 -4.27 -22.93 -10.37
CA GLY A 274 -3.05 -22.12 -10.18
C GLY A 274 -3.31 -20.67 -9.76
N GLU A 275 -4.49 -20.13 -10.04
CA GLU A 275 -4.91 -18.79 -9.63
C GLU A 275 -5.37 -18.71 -8.17
N ARG A 276 -5.47 -19.83 -7.50
CA ARG A 276 -5.70 -19.94 -6.07
C ARG A 276 -4.38 -19.90 -5.33
N CYS A 277 -4.35 -19.29 -4.15
CA CYS A 277 -3.13 -19.19 -3.35
C CYS A 277 -2.54 -20.59 -3.07
N GLN A 278 -1.29 -20.78 -3.46
CA GLN A 278 -0.53 -22.03 -3.30
C GLN A 278 0.27 -22.08 -1.99
N GLY A 279 0.27 -21.00 -1.20
CA GLY A 279 0.97 -20.95 0.07
C GLY A 279 2.49 -21.14 -0.04
N ASN A 280 3.11 -20.48 -1.04
CA ASN A 280 4.55 -20.57 -1.31
C ASN A 280 5.34 -19.33 -0.83
N THR A 281 4.72 -18.48 0.00
CA THR A 281 5.26 -17.22 0.55
C THR A 281 5.69 -16.15 -0.46
N ASN A 282 5.57 -16.39 -1.74
CA ASN A 282 5.92 -15.46 -2.81
C ASN A 282 4.84 -14.40 -3.04
N CYS A 283 4.48 -13.64 -1.99
CA CYS A 283 3.49 -12.57 -2.08
C CYS A 283 4.11 -11.25 -2.53
N VAL A 284 5.35 -11.01 -2.12
CA VAL A 284 6.15 -9.82 -2.39
C VAL A 284 7.42 -10.25 -3.11
N PRO A 285 7.80 -9.59 -4.19
CA PRO A 285 7.15 -8.46 -4.85
C PRO A 285 6.05 -8.88 -5.83
N LEU A 286 5.95 -10.14 -6.23
CA LEU A 286 5.02 -10.58 -7.27
C LEU A 286 4.45 -11.96 -6.95
N CYS A 287 3.13 -12.12 -7.08
CA CYS A 287 2.46 -13.40 -6.91
C CYS A 287 2.55 -14.24 -8.20
N PRO A 288 3.27 -15.37 -8.22
CA PRO A 288 3.50 -16.11 -9.46
C PRO A 288 2.23 -16.61 -10.16
N VAL A 289 1.18 -16.87 -9.39
CA VAL A 289 -0.09 -17.41 -9.89
C VAL A 289 -1.22 -16.38 -9.92
N GLN A 290 -0.92 -15.12 -9.71
CA GLN A 290 -1.91 -14.02 -9.66
C GLN A 290 -3.10 -14.26 -8.71
N ALA A 291 -2.95 -15.09 -7.70
CA ALA A 291 -3.98 -15.29 -6.68
C ALA A 291 -4.21 -14.03 -5.83
N LYS A 292 -3.13 -13.29 -5.53
CA LYS A 292 -3.19 -12.02 -4.82
C LYS A 292 -3.89 -10.96 -5.68
N TYR A 293 -4.73 -10.13 -5.06
CA TYR A 293 -5.33 -9.00 -5.76
C TYR A 293 -4.24 -8.02 -6.24
N HIS A 294 -4.43 -7.51 -7.44
CA HIS A 294 -3.75 -6.33 -7.98
C HIS A 294 -4.74 -5.51 -8.81
N ALA A 295 -4.45 -4.23 -8.99
CA ALA A 295 -5.38 -3.30 -9.63
C ALA A 295 -5.71 -3.63 -11.09
N GLY A 296 -4.90 -4.45 -11.75
CA GLY A 296 -5.21 -4.98 -13.08
C GLY A 296 -6.54 -5.73 -13.14
N LYS A 297 -6.93 -6.40 -12.05
CA LYS A 297 -8.23 -7.10 -11.96
C LYS A 297 -9.41 -6.12 -12.02
N THR A 298 -9.33 -4.98 -11.33
CA THR A 298 -10.35 -3.93 -11.38
C THR A 298 -10.29 -3.14 -12.67
N LEU A 299 -9.08 -2.84 -13.19
CA LEU A 299 -8.90 -2.18 -14.48
C LEU A 299 -9.52 -2.99 -15.63
N ALA A 300 -9.37 -4.31 -15.63
CA ALA A 300 -9.99 -5.17 -16.62
C ALA A 300 -11.52 -4.99 -16.68
N LYS A 301 -12.18 -4.93 -15.51
CA LYS A 301 -13.61 -4.64 -15.40
C LYS A 301 -13.96 -3.24 -15.95
N ALA A 302 -13.16 -2.23 -15.61
CA ALA A 302 -13.38 -0.86 -16.07
C ALA A 302 -13.24 -0.74 -17.60
N LEU A 303 -12.21 -1.36 -18.16
CA LEU A 303 -11.88 -1.28 -19.59
C LEU A 303 -12.84 -2.09 -20.47
N SER A 304 -13.43 -3.17 -19.96
CA SER A 304 -14.33 -4.04 -20.71
C SER A 304 -15.58 -3.32 -21.27
N LYS A 305 -15.97 -2.18 -20.69
CA LYS A 305 -17.14 -1.39 -21.15
C LYS A 305 -16.83 -0.42 -22.28
N GLY A 306 -15.56 -0.21 -22.62
CA GLY A 306 -15.11 0.62 -23.74
C GLY A 306 -15.21 2.14 -23.54
N ASN A 307 -15.68 2.63 -22.38
CA ASN A 307 -15.76 4.06 -22.06
C ASN A 307 -14.60 4.55 -21.16
N VAL A 308 -13.64 3.67 -20.86
CA VAL A 308 -12.38 4.00 -20.19
C VAL A 308 -11.23 3.83 -21.17
N LYS A 309 -10.33 4.81 -21.21
CA LYS A 309 -9.09 4.78 -21.98
C LYS A 309 -7.89 4.99 -21.06
N ILE A 310 -6.75 4.42 -21.41
CA ILE A 310 -5.48 4.59 -20.67
C ILE A 310 -4.40 5.13 -21.61
N VAL A 311 -3.65 6.13 -21.14
CA VAL A 311 -2.34 6.49 -21.69
C VAL A 311 -1.29 6.05 -20.69
N THR A 312 -0.45 5.09 -21.05
CA THR A 312 0.71 4.66 -20.28
C THR A 312 1.94 5.49 -20.64
N GLN A 313 3.01 5.42 -19.83
CA GLN A 313 4.22 6.23 -20.03
C GLN A 313 3.91 7.74 -20.04
N ALA A 314 2.87 8.13 -19.31
CA ALA A 314 2.34 9.48 -19.21
C ALA A 314 2.59 10.05 -17.81
N VAL A 315 3.74 10.72 -17.64
CA VAL A 315 4.12 11.29 -16.35
C VAL A 315 3.48 12.65 -16.17
N ALA A 316 2.46 12.76 -15.31
CA ALA A 316 1.81 14.02 -14.98
C ALA A 316 2.85 14.99 -14.39
N SER A 317 2.97 16.16 -15.02
CA SER A 317 3.98 17.17 -14.71
C SER A 317 3.40 18.45 -14.12
N LYS A 318 2.13 18.78 -14.46
CA LYS A 318 1.47 20.00 -13.97
C LYS A 318 -0.04 19.85 -13.96
N VAL A 319 -0.68 20.38 -12.93
CA VAL A 319 -2.11 20.68 -12.87
C VAL A 319 -2.32 22.10 -13.37
N GLU A 320 -3.02 22.27 -14.48
CA GLU A 320 -3.34 23.58 -15.04
C GLU A 320 -4.56 24.17 -14.33
N ILE A 321 -4.43 25.38 -13.83
CA ILE A 321 -5.44 26.04 -13.00
C ILE A 321 -5.75 27.42 -13.57
N ASP A 322 -7.02 27.75 -13.69
CA ASP A 322 -7.46 29.11 -13.94
C ASP A 322 -7.41 29.90 -12.64
N GLU A 323 -6.54 30.91 -12.58
CA GLU A 323 -6.28 31.70 -11.38
C GLU A 323 -7.49 32.49 -10.86
N GLN A 324 -8.41 32.87 -11.77
CA GLN A 324 -9.59 33.67 -11.40
C GLN A 324 -10.69 32.79 -10.80
N THR A 325 -10.97 31.66 -11.43
CA THR A 325 -12.02 30.72 -10.98
C THR A 325 -11.53 29.66 -10.02
N ARG A 326 -10.20 29.48 -9.91
CA ARG A 326 -9.54 28.38 -9.17
C ARG A 326 -9.93 27.00 -9.64
N ARG A 327 -10.50 26.87 -10.84
CA ARG A 327 -10.85 25.57 -11.42
C ARG A 327 -9.64 24.97 -12.13
N VAL A 328 -9.49 23.67 -12.02
CA VAL A 328 -8.56 22.91 -12.84
C VAL A 328 -9.08 22.91 -14.28
N THR A 329 -8.23 23.26 -15.23
CA THR A 329 -8.53 23.33 -16.66
C THR A 329 -7.92 22.17 -17.44
N GLY A 330 -6.88 21.52 -16.92
CA GLY A 330 -6.20 20.41 -17.58
C GLY A 330 -5.15 19.75 -16.72
N ILE A 331 -4.68 18.58 -17.19
CA ILE A 331 -3.46 17.94 -16.70
C ILE A 331 -2.45 17.90 -17.83
N THR A 332 -1.32 18.57 -17.62
CA THR A 332 -0.16 18.48 -18.50
C THR A 332 0.71 17.31 -18.09
N PHE A 333 1.11 16.49 -19.06
CA PHE A 333 1.95 15.32 -18.84
C PHE A 333 3.01 15.17 -19.93
N LYS A 334 4.10 14.49 -19.58
CA LYS A 334 5.21 14.13 -20.45
C LYS A 334 5.04 12.66 -20.85
N ASN A 335 4.86 12.41 -22.14
CA ASN A 335 4.73 11.07 -22.71
C ASN A 335 6.07 10.65 -23.32
N TYR A 336 6.72 9.65 -22.73
CA TYR A 336 7.97 9.08 -23.24
C TYR A 336 7.71 7.78 -24.01
N GLU A 337 8.45 7.54 -25.08
CA GLU A 337 8.25 6.33 -25.92
C GLU A 337 9.04 5.12 -25.41
N SER A 338 10.20 5.35 -24.82
CA SER A 338 11.14 4.29 -24.47
C SER A 338 11.79 4.55 -23.13
N THR A 339 11.99 3.48 -22.34
CA THR A 339 12.78 3.49 -21.11
C THR A 339 14.27 3.72 -21.35
N TYR A 340 14.74 3.58 -22.60
CA TYR A 340 16.14 3.78 -22.99
C TYR A 340 16.45 5.19 -23.49
N SER A 341 15.48 6.05 -23.54
CA SER A 341 15.62 7.44 -24.04
C SER A 341 14.85 8.40 -23.13
N ASN A 342 15.46 9.56 -22.86
CA ASN A 342 14.79 10.65 -22.12
C ASN A 342 13.96 11.55 -23.05
N SER A 343 13.73 11.14 -24.30
CA SER A 343 12.84 11.85 -25.23
C SER A 343 11.40 11.73 -24.81
N TYR A 344 10.70 12.85 -24.82
CA TYR A 344 9.26 12.89 -24.49
C TYR A 344 8.57 13.99 -25.31
N GLU A 345 7.29 13.83 -25.47
CA GLU A 345 6.40 14.89 -25.95
C GLU A 345 5.49 15.35 -24.80
N THR A 346 5.08 16.61 -24.86
CA THR A 346 4.23 17.21 -23.84
C THR A 346 2.82 17.40 -24.36
N TYR A 347 1.83 16.93 -23.61
CA TYR A 347 0.42 17.03 -23.92
C TYR A 347 -0.37 17.55 -22.72
N THR A 348 -1.52 18.15 -22.99
CA THR A 348 -2.51 18.54 -21.96
C THR A 348 -3.85 17.91 -22.30
N VAL A 349 -4.49 17.32 -21.30
CA VAL A 349 -5.83 16.73 -21.43
C VAL A 349 -6.84 17.51 -20.61
N GLU A 350 -8.07 17.64 -21.15
CA GLU A 350 -9.16 18.38 -20.51
C GLU A 350 -10.29 17.45 -20.06
N GLY A 351 -10.91 17.77 -18.92
CA GLY A 351 -12.02 17.05 -18.35
C GLY A 351 -12.97 17.93 -17.52
N LEU A 352 -14.14 17.38 -17.20
CA LEU A 352 -15.07 18.07 -16.29
C LEU A 352 -14.62 17.98 -14.83
N VAL A 353 -14.04 16.84 -14.45
CA VAL A 353 -13.47 16.58 -13.10
C VAL A 353 -12.10 15.93 -13.23
N TYR A 354 -11.22 16.24 -12.28
CA TYR A 354 -9.87 15.72 -12.21
C TYR A 354 -9.66 14.97 -10.89
N ILE A 355 -9.04 13.80 -10.94
CA ILE A 355 -8.85 12.94 -9.79
C ILE A 355 -7.38 12.54 -9.69
N LEU A 356 -6.67 12.97 -8.65
CA LEU A 356 -5.30 12.57 -8.40
C LEU A 356 -5.29 11.31 -7.53
N CYS A 357 -4.83 10.20 -8.11
CA CYS A 357 -4.72 8.87 -7.51
C CYS A 357 -3.28 8.32 -7.58
N ALA A 358 -2.29 9.22 -7.67
CA ALA A 358 -0.92 8.88 -8.01
C ALA A 358 -0.04 8.47 -6.82
N HIS A 359 -0.60 8.11 -5.66
CA HIS A 359 0.10 7.86 -4.40
C HIS A 359 0.24 9.12 -3.51
N ALA A 360 0.42 8.95 -2.18
CA ALA A 360 0.52 10.07 -1.25
C ALA A 360 1.69 11.02 -1.61
N ILE A 361 2.86 10.46 -1.92
CA ILE A 361 4.05 11.24 -2.31
C ILE A 361 3.83 11.96 -3.65
N GLU A 362 3.35 11.25 -4.66
CA GLU A 362 3.24 11.78 -6.03
C GLU A 362 2.12 12.82 -6.15
N ASN A 363 0.99 12.65 -5.44
CA ASN A 363 -0.05 13.67 -5.40
C ASN A 363 0.50 14.99 -4.81
N ALA A 364 1.21 14.91 -3.68
CA ALA A 364 1.82 16.08 -3.06
C ALA A 364 2.89 16.72 -3.97
N ARG A 365 3.80 15.91 -4.54
CA ARG A 365 4.81 16.38 -5.50
C ARG A 365 4.17 17.13 -6.68
N LEU A 366 3.15 16.54 -7.29
CA LEU A 366 2.48 17.14 -8.45
C LEU A 366 1.80 18.46 -8.08
N MET A 367 1.08 18.51 -6.97
CA MET A 367 0.44 19.74 -6.49
C MET A 367 1.46 20.84 -6.18
N LEU A 368 2.54 20.51 -5.48
CA LEU A 368 3.63 21.46 -5.14
C LEU A 368 4.34 21.96 -6.40
N ALA A 369 4.67 21.06 -7.33
CA ALA A 369 5.29 21.42 -8.61
C ALA A 369 4.35 22.26 -9.51
N SER A 370 3.04 22.26 -9.23
CA SER A 370 2.04 23.07 -9.93
C SER A 370 1.77 24.42 -9.25
N GLY A 371 2.47 24.75 -8.16
CA GLY A 371 2.28 26.01 -7.41
C GLY A 371 0.99 26.07 -6.58
N MET A 372 0.34 24.94 -6.34
CA MET A 372 -0.96 24.88 -5.65
C MET A 372 -0.86 25.29 -4.17
N GLN A 373 0.32 25.20 -3.57
CA GLN A 373 0.52 25.65 -2.18
C GLN A 373 0.19 27.13 -1.98
N ASP A 374 0.53 27.98 -2.96
CA ASP A 374 0.27 29.43 -2.88
C ASP A 374 -1.24 29.75 -2.93
N MET A 375 -2.05 28.81 -3.41
CA MET A 375 -3.51 28.92 -3.46
C MET A 375 -4.21 28.17 -2.31
N SER A 376 -3.47 27.45 -1.48
CA SER A 376 -4.01 26.62 -0.41
C SER A 376 -4.38 27.45 0.82
N ARG A 377 -5.62 27.33 1.31
CA ARG A 377 -6.06 27.96 2.55
C ARG A 377 -5.40 27.39 3.80
N SER A 378 -5.02 26.13 3.76
CA SER A 378 -4.40 25.42 4.89
C SER A 378 -2.87 25.51 4.93
N ASN A 379 -2.24 25.69 3.80
CA ASN A 379 -0.78 25.52 3.62
C ASN A 379 -0.27 24.13 4.05
N LEU A 380 -1.09 23.09 3.92
CA LEU A 380 -0.77 21.72 4.39
C LEU A 380 -0.50 20.73 3.25
N ILE A 381 -0.42 21.16 2.01
CA ILE A 381 -0.01 20.27 0.91
C ILE A 381 1.41 19.77 1.17
N GLY A 382 1.57 18.45 1.21
CA GLY A 382 2.84 17.79 1.52
C GLY A 382 3.17 17.67 3.01
N CYS A 383 2.38 18.25 3.92
CA CYS A 383 2.57 18.11 5.37
C CYS A 383 1.87 16.86 5.94
N ASN A 384 2.22 16.49 7.17
CA ASN A 384 1.66 15.34 7.90
C ASN A 384 1.97 13.97 7.25
N LEU A 385 3.10 13.84 6.58
CA LEU A 385 3.54 12.57 6.06
C LEU A 385 3.63 11.54 7.18
N MET A 386 2.99 10.40 6.98
CA MET A 386 3.03 9.24 7.87
C MET A 386 3.47 8.01 7.10
N ASP A 387 4.14 7.09 7.78
CA ASP A 387 4.31 5.69 7.41
C ASP A 387 4.31 4.86 8.69
N HIS A 388 3.91 3.59 8.65
CA HIS A 388 4.07 2.75 9.82
C HIS A 388 5.55 2.55 10.12
N ALA A 389 5.91 2.70 11.40
CA ALA A 389 7.23 2.36 11.89
C ALA A 389 7.32 0.84 12.07
N TYR A 390 8.09 0.17 11.22
CA TYR A 390 8.30 -1.27 11.37
C TYR A 390 9.55 -1.56 12.20
N LEU A 391 9.33 -2.29 13.30
CA LEU A 391 10.41 -2.88 14.10
C LEU A 391 10.43 -4.38 13.86
N LEU A 392 11.58 -4.92 13.48
CA LEU A 392 11.76 -6.33 13.24
C LEU A 392 12.52 -6.99 14.41
N SER A 393 12.09 -8.19 14.79
CA SER A 393 12.80 -9.03 15.76
C SER A 393 12.84 -10.46 15.24
N TRP A 394 14.03 -11.07 15.25
CA TRP A 394 14.22 -12.41 14.70
C TRP A 394 14.78 -13.38 15.70
N GLY A 395 14.14 -14.52 15.79
CA GLY A 395 14.45 -15.60 16.70
C GLY A 395 14.74 -16.90 15.94
N LEU A 396 15.50 -17.77 16.57
CA LEU A 396 15.77 -19.11 16.07
C LEU A 396 15.06 -20.13 16.98
N LEU A 397 14.01 -20.76 16.46
CA LEU A 397 13.20 -21.75 17.19
C LEU A 397 14.03 -23.01 17.52
N PRO A 398 13.69 -23.73 18.63
CA PRO A 398 14.43 -24.94 19.01
C PRO A 398 14.24 -26.12 18.03
N LYS A 399 13.16 -26.07 17.20
CA LYS A 399 12.83 -27.11 16.23
C LYS A 399 12.35 -26.50 14.92
N PRO A 400 12.47 -27.22 13.79
CA PRO A 400 11.90 -26.77 12.52
C PRO A 400 10.40 -26.45 12.63
N ALA A 401 10.00 -25.28 12.10
CA ALA A 401 8.64 -24.76 12.13
C ALA A 401 8.01 -24.62 10.74
N GLY A 402 8.64 -25.16 9.71
CA GLY A 402 8.09 -25.15 8.35
C GLY A 402 8.01 -23.76 7.72
N THR A 403 8.97 -22.90 8.01
CA THR A 403 9.17 -21.61 7.32
C THR A 403 9.12 -21.78 5.80
N MET A 404 8.74 -20.76 5.06
CA MET A 404 8.49 -20.74 3.60
C MET A 404 7.20 -21.50 3.19
N ARG A 405 6.20 -21.58 4.08
CA ARG A 405 4.88 -22.14 3.81
C ARG A 405 3.78 -21.20 4.30
N GLY A 406 2.75 -21.00 3.49
CA GLY A 406 1.67 -20.05 3.75
C GLY A 406 1.76 -18.79 2.90
N THR A 407 1.07 -17.75 3.27
CA THR A 407 1.30 -16.40 2.74
C THR A 407 2.50 -15.78 3.45
N THR A 408 3.02 -14.63 3.01
CA THR A 408 4.13 -13.96 3.72
C THR A 408 3.80 -13.78 5.20
N CYS A 409 2.58 -13.30 5.52
CA CYS A 409 2.04 -13.23 6.89
C CYS A 409 0.62 -13.79 6.88
N THR A 410 0.43 -15.04 7.32
CA THR A 410 -0.91 -15.64 7.38
C THR A 410 -1.64 -15.27 8.65
N GLY A 411 -0.93 -15.19 9.77
CA GLY A 411 -1.46 -14.83 11.07
C GLY A 411 -0.59 -13.87 11.85
N GLY A 412 -1.12 -13.40 12.97
CA GLY A 412 -0.43 -12.49 13.86
C GLY A 412 -1.21 -12.16 15.12
N ILE A 413 -0.67 -11.24 15.93
CA ILE A 413 -1.26 -10.83 17.21
C ILE A 413 -1.84 -9.42 17.04
N THR A 414 -3.12 -9.27 17.35
CA THR A 414 -3.86 -8.01 17.12
C THR A 414 -4.31 -7.32 18.41
N ASP A 415 -4.08 -7.93 19.58
CA ASP A 415 -4.64 -7.49 20.86
C ASP A 415 -4.04 -6.16 21.37
N LEU A 416 -2.88 -5.75 20.82
CA LEU A 416 -2.19 -4.51 21.18
C LEU A 416 -2.33 -3.41 20.10
N ARG A 417 -3.29 -3.58 19.17
CA ARG A 417 -3.62 -2.55 18.19
C ARG A 417 -4.34 -1.36 18.82
N GLY A 418 -5.09 -1.56 19.89
CA GLY A 418 -5.89 -0.56 20.57
C GLY A 418 -5.90 -0.73 22.08
N GLY A 419 -6.31 0.32 22.80
CA GLY A 419 -6.44 0.33 24.23
C GLY A 419 -5.98 1.63 24.89
N ARG A 420 -6.23 1.75 26.20
CA ARG A 420 -5.95 2.98 26.96
C ARG A 420 -4.46 3.40 26.96
N PHE A 421 -3.54 2.47 26.77
CA PHE A 421 -2.10 2.75 26.69
C PHE A 421 -1.75 3.70 25.53
N ARG A 422 -2.63 3.83 24.51
CA ARG A 422 -2.46 4.78 23.39
C ARG A 422 -2.50 6.26 23.83
N GLN A 423 -2.81 6.55 25.07
CA GLN A 423 -2.61 7.88 25.64
C GLN A 423 -1.12 8.26 25.76
N THR A 424 -0.24 7.28 25.93
CA THR A 424 1.18 7.52 26.24
C THR A 424 2.14 6.95 25.19
N GLN A 425 1.78 5.88 24.50
CA GLN A 425 2.62 5.21 23.52
C GLN A 425 1.80 4.67 22.35
N ALA A 426 2.46 4.42 21.23
CA ALA A 426 1.83 3.87 20.04
C ALA A 426 1.35 2.43 20.23
N GLY A 427 0.18 2.11 19.66
CA GLY A 427 -0.28 0.75 19.46
C GLY A 427 0.43 0.08 18.27
N PHE A 428 0.33 -1.24 18.18
CA PHE A 428 0.89 -2.02 17.08
C PHE A 428 0.19 -3.35 16.87
N GLY A 429 0.22 -3.84 15.64
CA GLY A 429 -0.02 -5.24 15.31
C GLY A 429 1.31 -6.01 15.21
N VAL A 430 1.28 -7.31 15.43
CA VAL A 430 2.45 -8.18 15.27
C VAL A 430 2.21 -9.15 14.15
N ASP A 431 3.06 -9.12 13.15
CA ASP A 431 3.05 -10.03 12.01
C ASP A 431 3.97 -11.23 12.28
N ILE A 432 3.49 -12.44 12.02
CA ILE A 432 4.31 -13.65 12.03
C ILE A 432 4.70 -13.94 10.58
N HIS A 433 5.98 -13.70 10.26
CA HIS A 433 6.47 -13.85 8.90
C HIS A 433 6.85 -15.30 8.56
N ASN A 434 6.25 -15.82 7.49
CA ASN A 434 6.51 -17.17 7.00
C ASN A 434 7.71 -17.25 6.01
N ASP A 435 8.27 -16.12 5.61
CA ASP A 435 9.43 -16.03 4.71
C ASP A 435 10.78 -15.98 5.45
N GLY A 436 10.79 -16.37 6.71
CA GLY A 436 12.00 -16.42 7.54
C GLY A 436 12.58 -15.03 7.80
N TRP A 437 13.91 -14.94 7.89
CA TRP A 437 14.62 -13.68 8.14
C TRP A 437 14.93 -12.88 6.87
N GLY A 438 14.31 -13.22 5.74
CA GLY A 438 14.63 -12.62 4.45
C GLY A 438 14.58 -11.09 4.46
N TRP A 439 13.52 -10.52 5.03
CA TRP A 439 13.35 -9.08 5.15
C TRP A 439 14.33 -8.45 6.15
N ALA A 440 14.57 -9.11 7.29
CA ALA A 440 15.42 -8.55 8.33
C ALA A 440 16.93 -8.65 8.02
N THR A 441 17.37 -9.74 7.41
CA THR A 441 18.78 -10.07 7.28
C THR A 441 19.23 -10.42 5.86
N GLY A 442 18.31 -10.52 4.89
CA GLY A 442 18.60 -11.01 3.54
C GLY A 442 18.79 -12.52 3.47
N SER A 443 18.22 -13.28 4.41
CA SER A 443 18.22 -14.75 4.40
C SER A 443 17.53 -15.31 3.12
N PRO A 444 17.92 -16.42 2.55
CA PRO A 444 19.00 -17.34 2.99
C PRO A 444 20.40 -16.95 2.51
N TYR A 445 20.55 -15.85 1.76
CA TYR A 445 21.84 -15.45 1.19
C TYR A 445 22.87 -15.10 2.28
N THR A 446 22.49 -14.27 3.23
CA THR A 446 23.36 -13.86 4.34
C THR A 446 23.72 -15.04 5.26
N ASP A 447 22.79 -15.96 5.51
CA ASP A 447 23.07 -17.21 6.24
C ASP A 447 24.11 -18.04 5.49
N LEU A 448 23.96 -18.17 4.16
CA LEU A 448 24.92 -18.92 3.34
C LEU A 448 26.32 -18.31 3.42
N VAL A 449 26.43 -16.98 3.25
CA VAL A 449 27.71 -16.26 3.34
C VAL A 449 28.35 -16.47 4.72
N GLU A 450 27.59 -16.34 5.79
CA GLU A 450 28.10 -16.55 7.14
C GLU A 450 28.62 -17.97 7.35
N LEU A 451 27.87 -18.99 6.96
CA LEU A 451 28.26 -20.39 7.10
C LEU A 451 29.51 -20.75 6.27
N VAL A 452 29.62 -20.16 5.08
CA VAL A 452 30.77 -20.41 4.19
C VAL A 452 32.00 -19.61 4.62
N ASP A 453 31.85 -18.29 4.82
CA ASP A 453 33.01 -17.40 4.99
C ASP A 453 33.52 -17.38 6.43
N LYS A 454 32.62 -17.41 7.43
CA LYS A 454 33.01 -17.36 8.84
C LYS A 454 33.21 -18.76 9.46
N GLN A 455 32.36 -19.74 9.06
CA GLN A 455 32.42 -21.09 9.65
C GLN A 455 33.09 -22.11 8.76
N ASN A 456 33.47 -21.74 7.51
CA ASN A 456 34.16 -22.60 6.52
C ASN A 456 33.40 -23.91 6.24
N LEU A 457 32.07 -23.93 6.32
CA LEU A 457 31.29 -25.12 6.03
C LEU A 457 31.25 -25.43 4.52
N ARG A 458 31.24 -26.70 4.16
CA ARG A 458 31.24 -27.17 2.76
C ARG A 458 30.32 -28.40 2.61
N GLY A 459 29.94 -28.68 1.35
CA GLY A 459 29.28 -29.92 0.95
C GLY A 459 28.02 -30.27 1.74
N SER A 460 27.94 -31.48 2.27
CA SER A 460 26.77 -31.99 2.99
C SER A 460 26.57 -31.32 4.35
N GLU A 461 27.64 -30.91 5.00
CA GLU A 461 27.56 -30.20 6.28
C GLU A 461 26.94 -28.82 6.11
N LEU A 462 27.39 -28.06 5.11
CA LEU A 462 26.78 -26.77 4.76
C LEU A 462 25.29 -26.91 4.46
N ARG A 463 24.90 -27.85 3.61
CA ARG A 463 23.48 -28.08 3.26
C ARG A 463 22.62 -28.41 4.49
N ARG A 464 23.13 -29.28 5.35
CA ARG A 464 22.40 -29.67 6.60
C ARG A 464 22.24 -28.50 7.54
N THR A 465 23.33 -27.74 7.80
CA THR A 465 23.32 -26.61 8.73
C THR A 465 22.47 -25.46 8.21
N LEU A 466 22.56 -25.12 6.91
CA LEU A 466 21.73 -24.10 6.29
C LEU A 466 20.24 -24.49 6.32
N GLY A 467 19.91 -25.71 5.95
CA GLY A 467 18.53 -26.22 5.97
C GLY A 467 17.92 -26.24 7.38
N ASP A 468 18.71 -26.66 8.39
CA ASP A 468 18.29 -26.62 9.80
C ASP A 468 18.03 -25.18 10.24
N ARG A 469 18.96 -24.25 10.00
CA ARG A 469 18.83 -22.83 10.37
C ARG A 469 17.60 -22.19 9.71
N ILE A 470 17.44 -22.29 8.40
CA ILE A 470 16.31 -21.68 7.66
C ILE A 470 14.97 -22.21 8.16
N SER A 471 14.87 -23.54 8.38
CA SER A 471 13.60 -24.16 8.81
C SER A 471 13.16 -23.77 10.24
N ARG A 472 14.05 -23.17 11.04
CA ARG A 472 13.82 -22.74 12.42
C ARG A 472 13.68 -21.23 12.57
N GLN A 473 13.80 -20.46 11.51
CA GLN A 473 13.70 -19.00 11.54
C GLN A 473 12.29 -18.55 11.90
N LEU A 474 12.19 -17.60 12.85
CA LEU A 474 11.01 -16.86 13.21
C LEU A 474 11.30 -15.37 13.11
N LEU A 475 10.51 -14.65 12.32
CA LEU A 475 10.52 -13.20 12.27
C LEU A 475 9.19 -12.67 12.83
N LEU A 476 9.28 -11.79 13.82
CA LEU A 476 8.16 -10.98 14.29
C LEU A 476 8.36 -9.54 13.79
N ALA A 477 7.40 -9.04 13.02
CA ALA A 477 7.40 -7.66 12.55
C ALA A 477 6.30 -6.88 13.27
N PHE A 478 6.68 -5.78 13.90
CA PHE A 478 5.78 -4.92 14.66
C PHE A 478 5.42 -3.69 13.83
N MET A 479 4.17 -3.63 13.40
CA MET A 479 3.62 -2.50 12.65
C MET A 479 3.10 -1.45 13.64
N ILE A 480 3.91 -0.44 13.91
CA ILE A 480 3.71 0.55 14.96
C ILE A 480 3.09 1.82 14.39
N ASP A 481 2.07 2.37 15.06
CA ASP A 481 1.40 3.60 14.67
C ASP A 481 2.36 4.80 14.69
N LEU A 482 2.29 5.63 13.64
CA LEU A 482 2.98 6.90 13.55
C LEU A 482 1.96 8.01 13.33
N LEU A 483 1.90 8.95 14.26
CA LEU A 483 0.93 10.04 14.24
C LEU A 483 1.29 11.13 13.22
N PRO A 484 0.30 11.86 12.69
CA PRO A 484 0.53 13.01 11.81
C PRO A 484 1.31 14.11 12.53
N ASP A 485 2.32 14.62 11.86
CA ASP A 485 3.13 15.76 12.30
C ASP A 485 3.38 16.68 11.09
N LYS A 486 3.10 17.97 11.24
CA LYS A 486 3.28 18.96 10.15
C LYS A 486 4.74 19.09 9.71
N SER A 487 5.70 18.71 10.55
CA SER A 487 7.13 18.71 10.23
C SER A 487 7.58 17.49 9.41
N ASN A 488 6.74 16.44 9.34
CA ASN A 488 6.95 15.33 8.42
C ASN A 488 6.38 15.72 7.05
N THR A 489 7.24 15.84 6.06
CA THR A 489 6.88 16.54 4.82
C THR A 489 7.32 15.81 3.55
N VAL A 490 6.56 16.09 2.50
CA VAL A 490 6.99 15.97 1.11
C VAL A 490 7.06 17.38 0.55
N THR A 491 8.23 17.78 0.07
CA THR A 491 8.46 19.06 -0.61
C THR A 491 9.07 18.84 -1.99
N VAL A 492 9.27 19.91 -2.75
CA VAL A 492 9.99 19.89 -4.02
C VAL A 492 11.08 20.94 -4.01
N ASP A 493 12.18 20.69 -4.73
CA ASP A 493 13.30 21.60 -4.83
C ASP A 493 13.85 21.59 -6.27
N GLU A 494 14.13 22.77 -6.82
CA GLU A 494 14.65 22.95 -8.18
C GLU A 494 16.02 22.28 -8.40
N ARG A 495 16.74 21.97 -7.33
CA ARG A 495 18.01 21.23 -7.37
C ARG A 495 17.82 19.77 -7.83
N TYR A 496 16.66 19.19 -7.60
CA TYR A 496 16.44 17.77 -7.79
C TYR A 496 15.39 17.52 -8.88
N LYS A 497 15.84 17.06 -10.04
CA LYS A 497 14.97 16.73 -11.19
C LYS A 497 15.15 15.29 -11.64
N ASP A 498 14.07 14.71 -12.15
CA ASP A 498 14.12 13.41 -12.81
C ASP A 498 14.69 13.53 -14.25
N ALA A 499 14.82 12.39 -14.94
CA ALA A 499 15.43 12.34 -16.25
C ALA A 499 14.68 13.13 -17.34
N ILE A 500 13.40 13.40 -17.13
CA ILE A 500 12.55 14.19 -18.04
C ILE A 500 12.23 15.58 -17.47
N GLY A 501 12.98 16.01 -16.44
CA GLY A 501 12.96 17.38 -15.90
C GLY A 501 11.75 17.70 -15.00
N ASN A 502 11.08 16.72 -14.41
CA ASN A 502 10.12 16.97 -13.34
C ASN A 502 10.83 17.09 -11.99
N LEU A 503 10.30 17.91 -11.09
CA LEU A 503 10.82 18.00 -9.72
C LEU A 503 10.64 16.66 -8.99
N LYS A 504 11.69 16.19 -8.31
CA LYS A 504 11.63 15.00 -7.45
C LYS A 504 11.02 15.33 -6.09
N PRO A 505 10.40 14.37 -5.41
CA PRO A 505 9.97 14.56 -4.03
C PRO A 505 11.17 14.59 -3.08
N VAL A 506 11.21 15.60 -2.21
CA VAL A 506 12.12 15.69 -1.06
C VAL A 506 11.34 15.33 0.18
N VAL A 507 11.75 14.27 0.86
CA VAL A 507 11.02 13.65 1.97
C VAL A 507 11.77 13.89 3.27
N SER A 508 11.05 14.38 4.29
CA SER A 508 11.50 14.45 5.67
C SER A 508 10.51 13.69 6.56
N LEU A 509 10.99 12.66 7.25
CA LEU A 509 10.20 11.83 8.16
C LEU A 509 10.96 11.65 9.48
N LYS A 510 10.31 11.95 10.59
CA LYS A 510 10.85 11.80 11.94
C LYS A 510 10.01 10.80 12.71
N ILE A 511 10.67 9.99 13.51
CA ILE A 511 10.01 9.02 14.39
C ILE A 511 9.86 9.66 15.77
N PRO A 512 8.63 10.00 16.20
CA PRO A 512 8.42 10.72 17.47
C PRO A 512 8.60 9.80 18.69
N PRO A 513 8.87 10.37 19.88
CA PRO A 513 8.99 9.61 21.12
C PRO A 513 7.78 8.74 21.47
N TYR A 514 6.58 9.16 21.04
CA TYR A 514 5.36 8.37 21.20
C TYR A 514 5.45 7.01 20.48
N THR A 515 5.88 7.02 19.21
CA THR A 515 6.12 5.81 18.42
C THR A 515 7.28 4.98 18.98
N MET A 516 8.36 5.65 19.42
CA MET A 516 9.52 4.95 19.98
C MET A 516 9.23 4.24 21.30
N ARG A 517 8.35 4.75 22.16
CA ARG A 517 7.89 4.01 23.35
C ARG A 517 7.14 2.74 22.95
N GLY A 518 6.32 2.79 21.90
CA GLY A 518 5.70 1.60 21.30
C GLY A 518 6.75 0.60 20.81
N ALA A 519 7.78 1.08 20.10
CA ALA A 519 8.87 0.24 19.60
C ALA A 519 9.69 -0.43 20.72
N ALA A 520 10.00 0.31 21.77
CA ALA A 520 10.72 -0.25 22.94
C ALA A 520 9.90 -1.35 23.63
N PHE A 521 8.58 -1.13 23.79
CA PHE A 521 7.71 -2.17 24.33
C PHE A 521 7.58 -3.37 23.37
N ALA A 522 7.46 -3.14 22.08
CA ALA A 522 7.41 -4.19 21.05
C ALA A 522 8.67 -5.08 21.10
N ARG A 523 9.85 -4.47 21.25
CA ARG A 523 11.11 -5.22 21.40
C ARG A 523 11.14 -6.08 22.66
N LYS A 524 10.66 -5.53 23.78
CA LYS A 524 10.53 -6.31 25.03
C LYS A 524 9.57 -7.48 24.85
N LEU A 525 8.41 -7.23 24.24
CA LEU A 525 7.42 -8.28 23.97
C LEU A 525 7.99 -9.38 23.06
N ALA A 526 8.80 -9.02 22.06
CA ALA A 526 9.47 -10.02 21.22
C ALA A 526 10.39 -10.94 22.04
N ALA A 527 11.17 -10.39 22.97
CA ALA A 527 12.02 -11.17 23.85
C ALA A 527 11.19 -12.11 24.75
N ASP A 528 10.11 -11.61 25.34
CA ASP A 528 9.20 -12.40 26.19
C ASP A 528 8.56 -13.56 25.37
N ILE A 529 8.19 -13.33 24.11
CA ILE A 529 7.67 -14.36 23.20
C ILE A 529 8.75 -15.38 22.84
N PHE A 530 9.98 -14.95 22.53
CA PHE A 530 11.09 -15.85 22.23
C PHE A 530 11.44 -16.75 23.43
N GLU A 531 11.51 -16.19 24.63
CA GLU A 531 11.70 -16.95 25.87
C GLU A 531 10.60 -18.02 26.03
N LYS A 532 9.33 -17.62 25.83
CA LYS A 532 8.18 -18.53 25.95
C LYS A 532 8.21 -19.68 24.95
N LEU A 533 8.75 -19.43 23.75
CA LEU A 533 8.90 -20.42 22.69
C LEU A 533 10.20 -21.24 22.79
N GLY A 534 11.10 -20.89 23.73
CA GLY A 534 12.45 -21.45 23.81
C GLY A 534 13.31 -21.11 22.60
N ALA A 535 13.02 -20.00 21.92
CA ALA A 535 13.77 -19.52 20.78
C ALA A 535 14.99 -18.72 21.24
N GLU A 536 16.10 -18.85 20.51
CA GLU A 536 17.27 -17.99 20.68
C GLU A 536 16.96 -16.61 20.08
N ASP A 537 17.23 -15.54 20.81
CA ASP A 537 17.07 -14.17 20.30
C ASP A 537 18.30 -13.77 19.49
N TRP A 538 18.13 -13.60 18.18
CA TRP A 538 19.17 -13.20 17.23
C TRP A 538 19.06 -11.74 16.81
N THR A 539 18.15 -10.97 17.42
CA THR A 539 17.90 -9.58 17.06
C THR A 539 19.10 -8.69 17.38
N GLN A 540 19.60 -7.99 16.35
CA GLN A 540 20.67 -7.00 16.47
C GLN A 540 20.31 -5.76 15.66
N TYR A 541 20.47 -4.59 16.26
CA TYR A 541 20.27 -3.31 15.59
C TYR A 541 21.61 -2.61 15.36
N ASP A 542 21.78 -2.03 14.19
CA ASP A 542 23.00 -1.31 13.79
C ASP A 542 22.80 0.20 13.98
N GLU A 543 23.57 0.80 14.89
CA GLU A 543 23.58 2.25 15.16
C GLU A 543 24.03 3.10 13.96
N LYS A 544 24.70 2.49 12.98
CA LYS A 544 25.20 3.14 11.77
C LYS A 544 24.23 3.05 10.58
N SER A 545 23.14 2.30 10.74
CA SER A 545 22.11 2.19 9.70
C SER A 545 21.43 3.53 9.43
N TYR A 546 21.01 3.75 8.19
CA TYR A 546 20.15 4.87 7.81
C TYR A 546 18.82 4.90 8.59
N SER A 547 18.38 3.73 9.07
CA SER A 547 17.13 3.55 9.84
C SER A 547 17.34 3.59 11.37
N ALA A 548 18.54 3.93 11.83
CA ALA A 548 18.87 3.92 13.25
C ALA A 548 18.22 5.10 13.99
N VAL A 549 17.48 4.78 15.05
CA VAL A 549 16.85 5.73 15.98
C VAL A 549 17.26 5.38 17.38
N GLU A 550 17.79 6.35 18.12
CA GLU A 550 18.15 6.18 19.54
C GLU A 550 16.95 6.52 20.41
N HIS A 551 16.66 5.69 21.41
CA HIS A 551 15.64 5.93 22.42
C HIS A 551 16.05 5.34 23.77
N ASP A 552 16.07 6.17 24.81
CA ASP A 552 16.45 5.80 26.19
C ASP A 552 17.79 5.05 26.28
N GLY A 553 18.80 5.50 25.52
CA GLY A 553 20.14 4.94 25.49
C GLY A 553 20.26 3.62 24.72
N GLN A 554 19.24 3.22 23.97
CA GLN A 554 19.25 2.04 23.11
C GLN A 554 19.01 2.42 21.65
N TRP A 555 19.63 1.65 20.75
CA TRP A 555 19.43 1.81 19.31
C TRP A 555 18.37 0.83 18.78
N TYR A 556 17.57 1.31 17.84
CA TYR A 556 16.57 0.55 17.12
C TYR A 556 16.71 0.82 15.62
N ASN A 557 16.46 -0.17 14.78
CA ASN A 557 16.33 0.05 13.34
C ASN A 557 14.84 0.08 13.00
N ILE A 558 14.35 1.27 12.67
CA ILE A 558 12.95 1.50 12.31
C ILE A 558 12.86 1.56 10.79
N LEU A 559 12.21 0.58 10.20
CA LEU A 559 11.99 0.50 8.76
C LEU A 559 10.65 1.11 8.36
N GLY A 560 10.50 1.48 7.10
CA GLY A 560 9.23 1.95 6.55
C GLY A 560 8.27 0.80 6.26
N GLY A 561 6.97 1.03 6.47
CA GLY A 561 5.91 0.05 6.22
C GLY A 561 5.36 0.06 4.80
N ASN A 562 5.82 0.95 3.94
CA ASN A 562 5.24 1.25 2.62
C ASN A 562 3.75 1.69 2.71
N HIS A 563 3.36 2.29 3.83
CA HIS A 563 2.02 2.79 4.12
C HIS A 563 1.95 4.31 4.12
N LEU A 564 2.63 4.95 3.17
CA LEU A 564 2.72 6.40 3.07
C LEU A 564 1.37 7.07 2.95
N ALA A 565 1.08 8.02 3.85
CA ALA A 565 -0.22 8.67 4.00
C ALA A 565 -0.08 10.12 4.47
N GLY A 566 -1.20 10.86 4.53
CA GLY A 566 -1.33 12.13 5.25
C GLY A 566 -0.97 13.39 4.49
N THR A 567 -0.33 13.33 3.34
CA THR A 567 0.24 14.49 2.62
C THR A 567 -0.79 15.50 2.08
N HIS A 568 -2.07 15.19 2.13
CA HIS A 568 -3.19 16.08 1.79
C HIS A 568 -4.42 15.70 2.63
N ILE A 569 -4.26 15.73 3.96
CA ILE A 569 -5.24 15.22 4.94
C ILE A 569 -6.65 15.77 4.75
N MET A 570 -7.64 14.90 5.00
CA MET A 570 -9.04 15.32 5.07
C MET A 570 -9.41 15.93 6.43
N GLY A 571 -10.40 16.80 6.41
CA GLY A 571 -10.92 17.42 7.62
C GLY A 571 -12.28 18.07 7.41
N THR A 572 -12.71 18.85 8.41
CA THR A 572 -13.97 19.60 8.40
C THR A 572 -13.79 21.10 8.16
N ASP A 573 -12.55 21.58 8.11
CA ASP A 573 -12.21 22.99 8.01
C ASP A 573 -11.10 23.20 6.99
N PRO A 574 -11.29 24.05 5.96
CA PRO A 574 -10.32 24.33 4.92
C PRO A 574 -9.03 25.00 5.40
N THR A 575 -8.98 25.50 6.62
CA THR A 575 -7.76 26.13 7.19
C THR A 575 -6.84 25.11 7.86
N ASN A 576 -7.30 23.89 8.09
CA ASN A 576 -6.55 22.82 8.75
C ASN A 576 -6.54 21.47 8.02
N SER A 577 -7.07 21.45 6.81
CA SER A 577 -7.07 20.26 5.93
C SER A 577 -7.02 20.67 4.45
N VAL A 578 -6.62 19.74 3.59
CA VAL A 578 -6.50 19.98 2.14
C VAL A 578 -7.77 19.57 1.40
N VAL A 579 -8.41 18.52 1.88
CA VAL A 579 -9.67 18.00 1.31
C VAL A 579 -10.74 17.85 2.38
N ASP A 580 -11.99 17.80 1.94
CA ASP A 580 -13.13 17.47 2.79
C ASP A 580 -13.25 15.96 3.03
N HIS A 581 -14.26 15.56 3.77
CA HIS A 581 -14.57 14.16 4.09
C HIS A 581 -14.94 13.30 2.88
N THR A 582 -15.11 13.87 1.70
CA THR A 582 -15.36 13.18 0.42
C THR A 582 -14.11 13.08 -0.45
N GLN A 583 -12.95 13.51 0.08
CA GLN A 583 -11.68 13.68 -0.63
C GLN A 583 -11.76 14.75 -1.76
N HIS A 584 -12.73 15.66 -1.69
CA HIS A 584 -12.88 16.79 -2.58
C HIS A 584 -12.00 17.95 -2.10
N SER A 585 -11.27 18.59 -3.02
CA SER A 585 -10.42 19.73 -2.68
C SER A 585 -11.25 20.90 -2.14
N TRP A 586 -10.80 21.49 -1.05
CA TRP A 586 -11.38 22.73 -0.55
C TRP A 586 -11.15 23.93 -1.47
N ASP A 587 -10.05 23.91 -2.21
CA ASP A 587 -9.57 25.07 -2.96
C ASP A 587 -9.92 25.02 -4.46
N HIS A 588 -10.24 23.85 -5.00
CA HIS A 588 -10.51 23.61 -6.42
C HIS A 588 -11.78 22.76 -6.60
N ASP A 589 -12.86 23.39 -7.04
CA ASP A 589 -14.22 22.80 -7.12
C ASP A 589 -14.33 21.52 -7.98
N ASN A 590 -13.46 21.32 -8.95
CA ASN A 590 -13.48 20.15 -9.84
C ASN A 590 -12.27 19.20 -9.63
N LEU A 591 -11.67 19.20 -8.43
CA LEU A 591 -10.52 18.38 -8.10
C LEU A 591 -10.81 17.46 -6.91
N TYR A 592 -10.51 16.19 -7.06
CA TYR A 592 -10.51 15.18 -5.99
C TYR A 592 -9.11 14.61 -5.79
N LEU A 593 -8.72 14.37 -4.53
CA LEU A 593 -7.42 13.80 -4.15
C LEU A 593 -7.68 12.45 -3.49
N VAL A 594 -7.83 11.40 -4.29
CA VAL A 594 -8.26 10.08 -3.83
C VAL A 594 -7.06 9.18 -3.59
N GLY A 595 -6.95 8.68 -2.36
CA GLY A 595 -5.85 7.80 -1.98
C GLY A 595 -5.39 8.02 -0.53
N PRO A 596 -4.28 7.40 -0.13
CA PRO A 596 -3.84 7.38 1.27
C PRO A 596 -3.37 8.74 1.77
N GLY A 597 -2.97 9.67 0.90
CA GLY A 597 -2.55 11.01 1.31
C GLY A 597 -3.64 11.82 2.03
N SER A 598 -4.93 11.43 1.90
CA SER A 598 -6.04 12.09 2.58
C SER A 598 -6.31 11.60 4.01
N LEU A 599 -5.64 10.53 4.47
CA LEU A 599 -5.87 9.94 5.78
C LEU A 599 -5.35 10.87 6.91
N PRO A 600 -6.19 11.25 7.90
CA PRO A 600 -5.75 12.02 9.07
C PRO A 600 -4.90 11.21 10.06
N SER A 601 -5.02 9.90 10.03
CA SER A 601 -4.20 8.93 10.78
C SER A 601 -4.15 7.61 10.04
N ILE A 602 -3.17 6.77 10.35
CA ILE A 602 -3.02 5.43 9.75
C ILE A 602 -3.38 4.31 10.74
N GLY A 603 -3.51 4.65 12.04
CA GLY A 603 -3.83 3.70 13.09
C GLY A 603 -2.83 2.55 13.16
N THR A 604 -3.34 1.34 13.34
CA THR A 604 -2.55 0.11 13.45
C THR A 604 -2.97 -0.94 12.40
N SER A 605 -3.43 -0.48 11.22
CA SER A 605 -3.93 -1.33 10.13
C SER A 605 -3.17 -1.08 8.85
N ASN A 606 -2.96 -2.12 8.05
CA ASN A 606 -2.53 -1.92 6.67
C ASN A 606 -3.57 -1.07 5.93
N ILE A 607 -3.18 0.12 5.48
CA ILE A 607 -4.11 1.17 5.01
C ILE A 607 -4.82 0.87 3.69
N SER A 608 -4.40 -0.17 2.96
CA SER A 608 -4.88 -0.44 1.59
C SER A 608 -6.39 -0.70 1.53
N LEU A 609 -6.97 -1.44 2.49
CA LEU A 609 -8.42 -1.67 2.53
C LEU A 609 -9.19 -0.38 2.82
N THR A 610 -8.72 0.44 3.76
CA THR A 610 -9.33 1.74 4.09
C THR A 610 -9.26 2.69 2.91
N MET A 611 -8.12 2.73 2.21
CA MET A 611 -7.96 3.49 0.97
C MET A 611 -8.95 3.03 -0.11
N ALA A 612 -9.14 1.72 -0.30
CA ALA A 612 -10.11 1.18 -1.25
C ALA A 612 -11.55 1.55 -0.86
N ALA A 613 -11.91 1.46 0.42
CA ALA A 613 -13.22 1.88 0.93
C ALA A 613 -13.47 3.37 0.69
N LEU A 614 -12.48 4.22 0.93
CA LEU A 614 -12.56 5.65 0.62
C LEU A 614 -12.70 5.91 -0.88
N ALA A 615 -12.01 5.16 -1.75
CA ALA A 615 -12.14 5.29 -3.19
C ALA A 615 -13.55 4.95 -3.67
N PHE A 616 -14.19 3.90 -3.13
CA PHE A 616 -15.60 3.60 -3.39
C PHE A 616 -16.52 4.73 -2.93
N ARG A 617 -16.29 5.26 -1.73
CA ARG A 617 -17.08 6.37 -1.17
C ARG A 617 -16.94 7.63 -2.01
N SER A 618 -15.72 8.03 -2.32
CA SER A 618 -15.46 9.24 -3.14
C SER A 618 -16.02 9.09 -4.54
N SER A 619 -15.97 7.91 -5.15
CA SER A 619 -16.61 7.65 -6.46
C SER A 619 -18.11 7.98 -6.44
N THR A 620 -18.82 7.69 -5.34
CA THR A 620 -20.23 8.04 -5.18
C THR A 620 -20.44 9.55 -5.24
N HIS A 621 -19.54 10.33 -4.63
CA HIS A 621 -19.61 11.80 -4.64
C HIS A 621 -19.20 12.37 -6.00
N ILE A 622 -18.18 11.81 -6.65
CA ILE A 622 -17.76 12.21 -8.00
C ILE A 622 -18.89 11.97 -9.02
N VAL A 623 -19.62 10.85 -8.92
CA VAL A 623 -20.80 10.59 -9.77
C VAL A 623 -21.88 11.63 -9.56
N LYS A 624 -22.14 12.03 -8.31
CA LYS A 624 -23.11 13.11 -8.01
C LYS A 624 -22.66 14.45 -8.60
N TYR A 625 -21.39 14.79 -8.45
CA TYR A 625 -20.80 16.00 -9.03
C TYR A 625 -20.96 16.03 -10.56
N LEU A 626 -20.58 14.95 -11.24
CA LEU A 626 -20.69 14.86 -12.70
C LEU A 626 -22.14 14.92 -13.21
N ARG A 627 -23.10 14.36 -12.45
CA ARG A 627 -24.53 14.50 -12.78
C ARG A 627 -24.98 15.96 -12.72
N ALA A 628 -24.58 16.70 -11.69
CA ALA A 628 -24.89 18.11 -11.54
C ALA A 628 -24.25 18.97 -12.63
N ALA A 629 -22.99 18.69 -12.97
CA ALA A 629 -22.23 19.41 -14.01
C ALA A 629 -22.80 19.22 -15.43
N LYS A 630 -23.47 18.09 -15.71
CA LYS A 630 -24.08 17.79 -17.03
C LYS A 630 -25.53 18.28 -17.18
N VAL A 631 -26.18 18.72 -16.12
CA VAL A 631 -27.51 19.35 -16.23
C VAL A 631 -27.32 20.75 -16.80
N PRO A 632 -27.92 21.11 -17.97
CA PRO A 632 -27.86 22.47 -18.47
C PRO A 632 -28.44 23.42 -17.41
N ALA A 633 -27.75 24.53 -17.16
CA ALA A 633 -28.32 25.59 -16.32
C ALA A 633 -29.67 25.98 -16.90
N THR A 634 -30.75 25.64 -16.20
CA THR A 634 -32.08 26.15 -16.52
C THR A 634 -31.99 27.67 -16.42
N VAL A 635 -32.07 28.35 -17.54
CA VAL A 635 -32.16 29.81 -17.58
C VAL A 635 -33.42 30.18 -16.84
N HIS A 636 -33.29 30.58 -15.58
CA HIS A 636 -34.35 31.31 -14.90
C HIS A 636 -34.37 32.71 -15.53
N GLY A 637 -35.28 32.88 -16.49
CA GLY A 637 -35.66 34.18 -17.03
C GLY A 637 -36.45 34.99 -16.02
#